data_095126ff59101421ccfd5e4467519208
#
_entry.id   095126ff59101421ccfd5e4467519208
#
_cell.length_a   1.000
_cell.length_b   1.000
_cell.length_c   1.000
_cell.angle_alpha   90.00
_cell.angle_beta   90.00
_cell.angle_gamma   90.00
#
_symmetry.space_group_name_H-M   'P 1'
#
loop_
_entity.id
_entity.type
_entity.pdbx_description
1 polymer ?
#
loop_
_entity_poly.entity_id
_entity_poly.type
_entity_poly.pdbx_seq_one_letter_code
_entity_poly.pdbx_strand_id
1 'polypeptide(L)'
;MISDSIFSKALVGVLLLVLVGCGSGDNTPPDIDGDGVEDSLDAFPNDPNESEDTDGDGVGDNADAFPSDASETSDSDGDGVGDNADVFPNDPSETIDTDGDTVGDNGDNCPALENTDQSDIDGDGVGDACDDDMDADSVLNDADNCPMVANTDQADADVNDKGDACDAMPTMYAYDNAVFTGSDSSVSYTGQTARQVLIADMAYYMASVLEDTAATTAAEKETAMKFFVYGTDADVTDTLMATWIKDAENVVLKDAATYGAISSGKNLHKKIAGGCGDGCGEVSKLIGGEFFGWSYGITPATPLALVDHWISEQATLASDGVAVQVTDATGATSSANVNTDAHGRNYRQLMQKFLMGAVSFSQGTNDYFKTNFMGVNSDGVNYVAAQDGTKNYTYAEHKFDEGFGYFGAARNALDYTDLEARAKSGREGWNKGYHDTDADGMIDVRSEYHFGHAQNCAKRDAGSASGPNPTDFTTEVMTAVLASRQIISNAANKANPELTEAENTKLQEHIKMASVAWEKCIAATAVHYVNDVIADVSEYSAGAPASLSNFETVAKHWSELKGFAMSLQFSPASPFRDETMTAVNLDDLKMILDLIGDAPVLADGSQNGVAATGTAEDAVYAYIGKLNQARAKLQDAYGFSDANTLSW
;
A
#
# COMPACT_ATOMS: atom_id res chain seq x y z
N MET A 1 -19.75 -44.82 42.18
CA MET A 1 -19.99 -45.33 43.52
C MET A 1 -21.23 -44.60 43.99
N ILE A 2 -22.48 -45.25 43.82
CA ILE A 2 -23.21 -45.98 44.85
C ILE A 2 -23.44 -45.05 46.07
N SER A 3 -24.65 -44.69 46.47
CA SER A 3 -25.85 -45.48 46.81
C SER A 3 -27.00 -44.49 47.07
N ASP A 4 -28.16 -44.70 46.52
CA ASP A 4 -29.36 -45.37 47.08
C ASP A 4 -29.75 -45.03 48.52
N SER A 5 -30.99 -44.55 48.72
CA SER A 5 -32.06 -45.19 49.49
C SER A 5 -33.26 -44.23 49.56
N ILE A 6 -34.38 -44.49 49.04
CA ILE A 6 -35.47 -45.47 49.33
C ILE A 6 -36.14 -45.27 50.71
N PHE A 7 -37.46 -45.20 50.60
CA PHE A 7 -38.54 -45.48 51.58
C PHE A 7 -39.02 -44.31 52.47
N SER A 8 -40.27 -44.18 52.78
CA SER A 8 -41.36 -45.17 52.91
C SER A 8 -42.72 -44.49 53.06
N LYS A 9 -43.72 -45.13 52.54
CA LYS A 9 -45.15 -44.88 52.78
C LYS A 9 -45.52 -45.17 54.25
N ALA A 10 -46.43 -44.39 54.78
CA ALA A 10 -47.27 -44.86 55.88
C ALA A 10 -48.73 -44.39 55.71
N LEU A 11 -49.56 -45.32 55.37
CA LEU A 11 -51.00 -45.24 55.35
C LEU A 11 -51.52 -45.45 56.79
N VAL A 12 -52.30 -44.54 57.36
CA VAL A 12 -53.04 -44.77 58.60
C VAL A 12 -54.49 -44.41 58.38
N GLY A 13 -55.33 -45.45 58.24
CA GLY A 13 -56.73 -45.30 58.29
C GLY A 13 -57.27 -45.14 59.71
N VAL A 14 -58.18 -44.24 59.92
CA VAL A 14 -58.97 -44.15 61.16
C VAL A 14 -60.39 -44.45 60.90
N LEU A 15 -60.88 -45.46 61.65
CA LEU A 15 -62.22 -46.02 61.64
C LEU A 15 -63.19 -45.13 62.43
N LEU A 16 -64.27 -44.70 61.82
CA LEU A 16 -65.34 -43.89 62.42
C LEU A 16 -66.35 -44.74 63.11
N LEU A 17 -66.66 -44.49 64.39
CA LEU A 17 -67.74 -45.11 65.11
C LEU A 17 -68.91 -44.14 65.26
N VAL A 18 -70.00 -44.52 64.72
CA VAL A 18 -71.26 -43.77 64.78
C VAL A 18 -71.99 -44.02 66.07
N LEU A 19 -72.42 -42.95 66.73
CA LEU A 19 -73.41 -42.99 67.82
C LEU A 19 -74.60 -42.12 67.44
N VAL A 20 -75.75 -42.76 67.27
CA VAL A 20 -77.06 -42.18 66.97
C VAL A 20 -77.69 -41.60 68.20
N GLY A 21 -78.11 -40.32 68.20
CA GLY A 21 -78.99 -39.71 69.15
C GLY A 21 -80.02 -38.86 68.43
N CYS A 22 -81.30 -39.28 68.57
CA CYS A 22 -82.45 -38.59 67.96
C CYS A 22 -82.80 -37.30 68.72
N GLY A 23 -82.94 -36.22 68.00
CA GLY A 23 -83.56 -34.97 68.43
C GLY A 23 -84.02 -34.21 67.20
N SER A 24 -85.30 -34.04 67.05
CA SER A 24 -85.94 -33.35 65.96
C SER A 24 -85.69 -31.84 65.98
N GLY A 25 -84.99 -31.42 65.07
CA GLY A 25 -84.74 -30.02 64.69
C GLY A 25 -84.15 -30.03 63.30
N ASP A 26 -84.56 -29.12 62.48
CA ASP A 26 -84.02 -28.93 61.12
C ASP A 26 -82.50 -29.03 61.13
N ASN A 27 -82.01 -30.21 60.76
CA ASN A 27 -80.59 -30.48 60.72
C ASN A 27 -80.15 -30.50 59.27
N THR A 28 -80.12 -29.34 58.67
CA THR A 28 -79.11 -29.07 57.63
C THR A 28 -77.82 -28.80 58.37
N PRO A 29 -76.77 -29.55 58.08
CA PRO A 29 -75.45 -29.20 58.59
C PRO A 29 -75.11 -27.72 58.28
N PRO A 30 -74.37 -27.02 59.10
CA PRO A 30 -73.96 -25.63 58.79
C PRO A 30 -73.26 -25.60 57.45
N ASP A 31 -73.67 -24.69 56.63
CA ASP A 31 -73.11 -24.28 55.36
C ASP A 31 -73.10 -22.75 55.45
N ILE A 32 -71.90 -22.16 55.90
CA ILE A 32 -71.81 -20.76 56.34
C ILE A 32 -71.79 -19.83 55.15
N ASP A 33 -71.15 -20.18 54.06
CA ASP A 33 -71.00 -19.33 52.87
C ASP A 33 -72.08 -19.62 51.82
N GLY A 34 -72.75 -20.78 51.89
CA GLY A 34 -73.94 -21.12 51.07
C GLY A 34 -73.60 -21.67 49.69
N ASP A 35 -72.48 -22.30 49.55
CA ASP A 35 -72.05 -22.91 48.27
C ASP A 35 -72.60 -24.29 48.02
N GLY A 36 -73.16 -24.92 49.06
CA GLY A 36 -73.81 -26.26 49.02
C GLY A 36 -72.97 -27.41 49.58
N VAL A 37 -71.82 -27.13 50.13
CA VAL A 37 -70.90 -28.04 50.85
C VAL A 37 -71.00 -27.76 52.37
N GLU A 38 -71.09 -28.81 53.19
CA GLU A 38 -71.17 -28.67 54.64
C GLU A 38 -69.80 -28.16 55.19
N ASP A 39 -69.82 -27.18 56.14
CA ASP A 39 -68.60 -26.64 56.79
C ASP A 39 -67.64 -27.73 57.25
N SER A 40 -68.16 -28.92 57.55
CA SER A 40 -67.34 -30.04 58.06
C SER A 40 -66.63 -30.83 56.96
N LEU A 41 -67.01 -30.58 55.71
CA LEU A 41 -66.47 -31.21 54.51
C LEU A 41 -65.85 -30.20 53.58
N ASP A 42 -66.03 -28.94 53.90
CA ASP A 42 -65.55 -27.80 53.18
C ASP A 42 -64.20 -27.39 53.70
N ALA A 43 -63.21 -27.32 52.78
CA ALA A 43 -61.84 -26.82 53.09
C ALA A 43 -61.86 -25.33 53.37
N PHE A 44 -62.84 -24.56 52.79
CA PHE A 44 -62.93 -23.10 52.88
C PHE A 44 -64.31 -22.62 53.32
N PRO A 45 -64.84 -22.97 54.57
CA PRO A 45 -66.21 -22.76 55.01
C PRO A 45 -66.66 -21.28 55.06
N ASN A 46 -65.93 -20.34 54.55
CA ASN A 46 -66.28 -18.91 54.50
C ASN A 46 -66.11 -18.34 53.10
N ASP A 47 -65.77 -19.16 52.10
CA ASP A 47 -65.62 -18.70 50.70
C ASP A 47 -66.50 -19.52 49.77
N PRO A 48 -67.64 -18.97 49.29
CA PRO A 48 -68.60 -19.68 48.50
C PRO A 48 -68.15 -20.07 47.07
N ASN A 49 -66.87 -19.76 46.75
CA ASN A 49 -66.28 -20.14 45.47
C ASN A 49 -65.29 -21.28 45.59
N GLU A 50 -64.96 -21.71 46.83
CA GLU A 50 -63.97 -22.72 47.11
C GLU A 50 -64.53 -23.72 48.10
N SER A 51 -64.32 -25.03 47.87
CA SER A 51 -64.76 -26.11 48.77
C SER A 51 -63.78 -27.25 48.89
N GLU A 52 -62.83 -27.37 47.96
CA GLU A 52 -61.82 -28.42 47.94
C GLU A 52 -60.39 -27.76 47.99
N ASP A 53 -59.49 -28.41 48.67
CA ASP A 53 -58.06 -28.10 48.74
C ASP A 53 -57.33 -29.44 48.59
N THR A 54 -57.03 -29.80 47.36
CA THR A 54 -56.64 -31.17 46.99
C THR A 54 -55.21 -31.47 47.52
N ASP A 55 -54.33 -30.53 47.54
CA ASP A 55 -52.93 -30.71 47.93
C ASP A 55 -52.61 -30.16 49.35
N GLY A 56 -53.52 -29.32 49.90
CA GLY A 56 -53.46 -28.88 51.27
C GLY A 56 -52.57 -27.69 51.54
N ASP A 57 -52.36 -26.83 50.56
CA ASP A 57 -51.50 -25.66 50.69
C ASP A 57 -52.23 -24.41 51.21
N GLY A 58 -53.56 -24.43 51.25
CA GLY A 58 -54.40 -23.36 51.77
C GLY A 58 -55.00 -22.44 50.72
N VAL A 59 -54.86 -22.73 49.42
CA VAL A 59 -55.55 -22.13 48.28
C VAL A 59 -56.58 -23.15 47.79
N GLY A 60 -57.80 -22.71 47.42
CA GLY A 60 -58.82 -23.61 46.95
C GLY A 60 -58.62 -24.02 45.48
N ASP A 61 -59.07 -25.27 45.16
CA ASP A 61 -58.85 -25.86 43.84
C ASP A 61 -59.30 -25.00 42.67
N ASN A 62 -60.30 -24.08 42.88
CA ASN A 62 -60.76 -23.20 41.81
C ASN A 62 -59.92 -21.94 41.64
N ALA A 63 -59.26 -21.47 42.72
CA ALA A 63 -58.39 -20.31 42.68
C ALA A 63 -56.94 -20.71 42.45
N ASP A 64 -56.63 -22.00 42.66
CA ASP A 64 -55.30 -22.56 42.50
C ASP A 64 -55.04 -22.93 41.04
N ALA A 65 -53.95 -22.38 40.50
CA ALA A 65 -53.50 -22.76 39.14
C ALA A 65 -52.96 -24.20 39.09
N PHE A 66 -52.51 -24.75 40.25
CA PHE A 66 -51.94 -26.11 40.36
C PHE A 66 -52.54 -26.92 41.50
N PRO A 67 -53.86 -27.27 41.47
CA PRO A 67 -54.61 -27.85 42.57
C PRO A 67 -54.11 -29.21 43.08
N SER A 68 -53.02 -29.73 42.61
CA SER A 68 -52.40 -31.00 43.05
C SER A 68 -50.92 -30.84 43.37
N ASP A 69 -50.39 -29.61 43.46
CA ASP A 69 -49.02 -29.34 43.83
C ASP A 69 -48.92 -28.23 44.88
N ALA A 70 -48.87 -28.62 46.11
CA ALA A 70 -48.80 -27.72 47.29
C ALA A 70 -47.58 -26.78 47.32
N SER A 71 -46.70 -26.83 46.37
CA SER A 71 -45.56 -25.89 46.22
C SER A 71 -45.85 -24.74 45.24
N GLU A 72 -46.93 -24.83 44.47
CA GLU A 72 -47.34 -23.86 43.46
C GLU A 72 -48.82 -23.47 43.67
N THR A 73 -49.10 -22.17 43.56
CA THR A 73 -50.47 -21.66 43.72
C THR A 73 -50.88 -20.73 42.60
N SER A 74 -49.94 -20.20 41.89
CA SER A 74 -50.13 -19.17 40.83
C SER A 74 -49.38 -19.51 39.57
N ASP A 75 -49.93 -19.14 38.47
CA ASP A 75 -49.31 -19.14 37.17
C ASP A 75 -49.60 -17.77 36.56
N SER A 76 -48.67 -16.82 36.73
CA SER A 76 -48.95 -15.40 36.45
C SER A 76 -49.00 -15.08 34.96
N ASP A 77 -48.31 -15.85 34.13
CA ASP A 77 -48.27 -15.62 32.66
C ASP A 77 -49.03 -16.73 31.87
N GLY A 78 -49.33 -17.85 32.52
CA GLY A 78 -50.21 -18.86 31.94
C GLY A 78 -49.52 -19.89 31.05
N ASP A 79 -48.24 -20.12 31.28
CA ASP A 79 -47.46 -21.05 30.46
C ASP A 79 -47.49 -22.49 30.96
N GLY A 80 -47.99 -22.71 32.19
CA GLY A 80 -48.17 -24.03 32.82
C GLY A 80 -47.06 -24.41 33.79
N VAL A 81 -46.12 -23.50 34.12
CA VAL A 81 -45.14 -23.60 35.20
C VAL A 81 -45.56 -22.65 36.31
N GLY A 82 -45.48 -23.09 37.56
CA GLY A 82 -45.87 -22.25 38.69
C GLY A 82 -44.86 -21.17 39.01
N ASP A 83 -45.36 -20.02 39.50
CA ASP A 83 -44.55 -18.83 39.81
C ASP A 83 -43.33 -19.10 40.69
N ASN A 84 -43.37 -20.16 41.53
CA ASN A 84 -42.25 -20.50 42.42
C ASN A 84 -41.18 -21.37 41.71
N ALA A 85 -41.58 -22.15 40.74
CA ALA A 85 -40.68 -22.97 39.94
C ALA A 85 -40.17 -22.25 38.70
N ASP A 86 -40.91 -21.22 38.27
CA ASP A 86 -40.57 -20.39 37.11
C ASP A 86 -39.55 -19.31 37.46
N VAL A 87 -38.48 -19.26 36.72
CA VAL A 87 -37.45 -18.19 36.81
C VAL A 87 -37.96 -16.87 36.22
N PHE A 88 -38.94 -16.95 35.30
CA PHE A 88 -39.53 -15.80 34.59
C PHE A 88 -41.04 -15.71 34.77
N PRO A 89 -41.61 -15.56 35.96
CA PRO A 89 -43.04 -15.73 36.24
C PRO A 89 -44.00 -14.75 35.57
N ASN A 90 -43.52 -13.93 34.66
CA ASN A 90 -44.30 -12.96 33.90
C ASN A 90 -44.01 -13.01 32.39
N ASP A 91 -43.24 -14.02 31.94
CA ASP A 91 -42.95 -14.22 30.53
C ASP A 91 -43.29 -15.64 30.08
N PRO A 92 -44.45 -15.84 29.43
CA PRO A 92 -44.93 -17.16 29.06
C PRO A 92 -44.08 -17.84 27.97
N SER A 93 -43.02 -17.24 27.53
CA SER A 93 -42.07 -17.83 26.58
C SER A 93 -40.81 -18.40 27.24
N GLU A 94 -40.60 -18.09 28.54
CA GLU A 94 -39.38 -18.45 29.27
C GLU A 94 -39.77 -19.09 30.63
N THR A 95 -39.09 -20.14 31.00
CA THR A 95 -39.32 -20.83 32.29
C THR A 95 -38.02 -21.16 33.02
N ILE A 96 -36.92 -21.24 32.32
CA ILE A 96 -35.64 -21.71 32.83
C ILE A 96 -34.53 -20.70 32.42
N ASP A 97 -33.59 -20.52 33.29
CA ASP A 97 -32.33 -19.82 33.09
C ASP A 97 -31.23 -20.78 33.58
N THR A 98 -30.62 -21.50 32.64
CA THR A 98 -29.70 -22.59 32.98
C THR A 98 -28.35 -22.08 33.52
N ASP A 99 -27.87 -20.95 33.03
CA ASP A 99 -26.57 -20.40 33.42
C ASP A 99 -26.66 -19.21 34.38
N GLY A 100 -27.84 -18.59 34.50
CA GLY A 100 -28.13 -17.58 35.53
C GLY A 100 -27.83 -16.16 35.11
N ASP A 101 -27.78 -15.88 33.81
CA ASP A 101 -27.42 -14.58 33.26
C ASP A 101 -28.61 -13.60 33.10
N THR A 102 -29.80 -14.05 33.42
CA THR A 102 -31.09 -13.32 33.31
C THR A 102 -31.73 -13.28 31.94
N VAL A 103 -31.27 -14.05 31.00
CA VAL A 103 -31.93 -14.35 29.73
C VAL A 103 -32.46 -15.77 29.81
N GLY A 104 -33.70 -16.02 29.37
CA GLY A 104 -34.29 -17.34 29.43
C GLY A 104 -33.73 -18.26 28.33
N ASP A 105 -33.66 -19.57 28.63
CA ASP A 105 -33.05 -20.58 27.73
C ASP A 105 -33.60 -20.57 26.29
N ASN A 106 -34.87 -20.17 26.11
CA ASN A 106 -35.48 -20.13 24.76
C ASN A 106 -35.08 -18.86 23.95
N GLY A 107 -34.83 -17.77 24.65
CA GLY A 107 -34.39 -16.51 24.07
C GLY A 107 -32.85 -16.33 24.07
N ASP A 108 -32.15 -17.19 24.80
CA ASP A 108 -30.72 -17.14 24.98
C ASP A 108 -29.99 -17.81 23.80
N ASN A 109 -29.06 -17.05 23.21
CA ASN A 109 -28.21 -17.54 22.13
C ASN A 109 -27.01 -18.38 22.64
N CYS A 110 -26.78 -18.44 24.00
CA CYS A 110 -25.81 -19.32 24.65
C CYS A 110 -26.37 -19.97 25.95
N PRO A 111 -27.43 -20.80 25.94
CA PRO A 111 -28.20 -21.22 27.12
C PRO A 111 -27.43 -21.95 28.22
N ALA A 112 -26.13 -22.15 28.11
CA ALA A 112 -25.28 -22.83 29.08
C ALA A 112 -24.04 -22.03 29.48
N LEU A 113 -23.92 -20.79 29.01
CA LEU A 113 -22.76 -19.94 29.27
C LEU A 113 -23.19 -18.47 29.37
N GLU A 114 -23.07 -17.89 30.57
CA GLU A 114 -23.46 -16.50 30.87
C GLU A 114 -23.01 -15.49 29.80
N ASN A 115 -23.95 -14.84 29.11
CA ASN A 115 -23.72 -13.82 28.09
C ASN A 115 -24.84 -12.78 27.99
N THR A 116 -25.17 -12.13 29.09
CA THR A 116 -26.26 -11.16 29.23
C THR A 116 -26.40 -10.13 28.11
N ASP A 117 -25.34 -9.84 27.35
CA ASP A 117 -25.33 -8.90 26.23
C ASP A 117 -25.87 -9.51 24.91
N GLN A 118 -26.00 -10.84 24.88
CA GLN A 118 -26.55 -11.59 23.73
C GLN A 118 -25.90 -11.22 22.39
N SER A 119 -24.57 -10.99 22.44
CA SER A 119 -23.77 -10.66 21.26
C SER A 119 -23.78 -11.83 20.29
N ASP A 120 -23.99 -11.54 18.99
CA ASP A 120 -24.02 -12.50 17.88
C ASP A 120 -23.58 -11.73 16.64
N ILE A 121 -22.28 -11.79 16.32
CA ILE A 121 -21.63 -10.93 15.31
C ILE A 121 -22.04 -11.34 13.89
N ASP A 122 -22.16 -12.64 13.63
CA ASP A 122 -22.48 -13.15 12.29
C ASP A 122 -23.99 -13.35 12.06
N GLY A 123 -24.78 -13.35 13.15
CA GLY A 123 -26.23 -13.42 13.09
C GLY A 123 -26.76 -14.83 12.80
N ASP A 124 -26.01 -15.88 13.14
CA ASP A 124 -26.41 -17.27 12.88
C ASP A 124 -27.34 -17.86 13.99
N GLY A 125 -27.44 -17.15 15.14
CA GLY A 125 -28.25 -17.49 16.29
C GLY A 125 -27.50 -18.24 17.39
N VAL A 126 -26.21 -18.43 17.27
CA VAL A 126 -25.28 -18.85 18.33
C VAL A 126 -24.57 -17.60 18.85
N GLY A 127 -24.55 -17.40 20.18
CA GLY A 127 -23.91 -16.22 20.73
C GLY A 127 -22.39 -16.29 20.68
N ASP A 128 -21.73 -15.12 20.53
CA ASP A 128 -20.26 -15.00 20.46
C ASP A 128 -19.54 -15.75 21.60
N ALA A 129 -20.17 -15.83 22.77
CA ALA A 129 -19.57 -16.47 23.95
C ALA A 129 -19.44 -17.99 23.82
N CYS A 130 -20.29 -18.62 23.03
CA CYS A 130 -20.35 -20.07 22.85
C CYS A 130 -20.14 -20.50 21.39
N ASP A 131 -19.85 -19.57 20.49
CA ASP A 131 -19.58 -19.83 19.11
C ASP A 131 -18.10 -20.16 18.88
N ASP A 132 -17.82 -21.22 18.14
CA ASP A 132 -16.47 -21.62 17.74
C ASP A 132 -15.95 -20.82 16.53
N ASP A 133 -16.82 -20.07 15.79
CA ASP A 133 -16.52 -19.29 14.56
C ASP A 133 -17.37 -18.01 14.52
N MET A 134 -17.08 -17.07 15.45
CA MET A 134 -17.88 -15.87 15.75
C MET A 134 -18.23 -14.98 14.57
N ASP A 135 -17.45 -14.98 13.49
CA ASP A 135 -17.67 -14.12 12.33
C ASP A 135 -18.01 -14.88 11.04
N ALA A 136 -18.21 -16.21 11.17
CA ALA A 136 -18.59 -17.14 10.11
C ALA A 136 -17.70 -17.15 8.87
N ASP A 137 -16.41 -16.86 9.03
CA ASP A 137 -15.48 -16.84 7.91
C ASP A 137 -14.89 -18.21 7.56
N SER A 138 -15.23 -19.24 8.34
CA SER A 138 -14.77 -20.64 8.26
C SER A 138 -13.39 -20.89 8.86
N VAL A 139 -12.86 -19.97 9.63
CA VAL A 139 -11.66 -20.14 10.47
C VAL A 139 -12.11 -20.07 11.93
N LEU A 140 -11.85 -21.14 12.70
CA LEU A 140 -12.28 -21.18 14.09
C LEU A 140 -11.51 -20.15 14.95
N ASN A 141 -12.16 -19.56 15.94
CA ASN A 141 -11.63 -18.51 16.80
C ASN A 141 -10.22 -18.75 17.34
N ASP A 142 -9.90 -20.01 17.70
CA ASP A 142 -8.57 -20.38 18.21
C ASP A 142 -7.46 -20.31 17.15
N ALA A 143 -7.82 -20.32 15.87
CA ALA A 143 -6.91 -20.29 14.73
C ALA A 143 -7.02 -18.97 13.94
N ASP A 144 -8.02 -18.15 14.26
CA ASP A 144 -8.32 -16.91 13.59
C ASP A 144 -7.52 -15.75 14.15
N ASN A 145 -6.88 -15.02 13.27
CA ASN A 145 -6.12 -13.81 13.63
C ASN A 145 -7.01 -12.55 13.74
N CYS A 146 -8.31 -12.65 13.40
CA CYS A 146 -9.33 -11.60 13.57
C CYS A 146 -10.70 -12.17 14.00
N PRO A 147 -10.85 -12.84 15.16
CA PRO A 147 -12.03 -13.64 15.49
C PRO A 147 -13.40 -12.93 15.49
N MET A 148 -13.43 -11.64 15.25
CA MET A 148 -14.65 -10.81 15.24
C MET A 148 -14.82 -10.07 13.91
N VAL A 149 -13.97 -10.34 12.91
CA VAL A 149 -14.00 -9.64 11.60
C VAL A 149 -13.59 -10.61 10.50
N ALA A 150 -14.56 -11.08 9.75
CA ALA A 150 -14.40 -12.11 8.73
C ALA A 150 -13.21 -11.84 7.77
N ASN A 151 -12.25 -12.76 7.76
CA ASN A 151 -11.04 -12.66 6.95
C ASN A 151 -10.49 -14.05 6.56
N THR A 152 -11.27 -14.84 5.86
CA THR A 152 -10.96 -16.23 5.42
C THR A 152 -9.52 -16.44 4.90
N ASP A 153 -8.87 -15.40 4.37
CA ASP A 153 -7.50 -15.47 3.86
C ASP A 153 -6.44 -15.35 4.97
N GLN A 154 -6.84 -15.01 6.18
CA GLN A 154 -5.99 -14.85 7.36
C GLN A 154 -4.76 -13.97 7.09
N ALA A 155 -4.93 -12.94 6.25
CA ALA A 155 -3.86 -12.04 5.88
C ALA A 155 -3.33 -11.30 7.12
N ASP A 156 -2.02 -11.33 7.30
CA ASP A 156 -1.26 -10.62 8.33
C ASP A 156 0.02 -10.08 7.66
N ALA A 157 -0.03 -8.84 7.25
CA ALA A 157 1.02 -8.23 6.45
C ALA A 157 2.26 -7.88 7.25
N ASP A 158 2.12 -7.64 8.56
CA ASP A 158 3.24 -7.24 9.42
C ASP A 158 3.69 -8.32 10.42
N VAL A 159 3.04 -9.48 10.38
CA VAL A 159 3.37 -10.71 11.16
C VAL A 159 3.36 -10.43 12.67
N ASN A 160 2.30 -9.78 13.13
CA ASN A 160 2.13 -9.46 14.55
C ASN A 160 1.06 -10.32 15.25
N ASP A 161 0.60 -11.38 14.59
CA ASP A 161 -0.45 -12.30 15.03
C ASP A 161 -1.86 -11.67 15.05
N LYS A 162 -2.05 -10.54 14.42
CA LYS A 162 -3.35 -9.92 14.17
C LYS A 162 -3.57 -9.76 12.66
N GLY A 163 -4.75 -10.14 12.20
CA GLY A 163 -5.06 -10.04 10.77
C GLY A 163 -5.25 -8.60 10.30
N ASP A 164 -4.90 -8.36 9.05
CA ASP A 164 -5.05 -7.05 8.39
C ASP A 164 -6.49 -6.50 8.44
N ALA A 165 -7.47 -7.39 8.57
CA ALA A 165 -8.88 -7.02 8.65
C ALA A 165 -9.25 -6.31 9.97
N CYS A 166 -8.56 -6.65 11.07
CA CYS A 166 -8.80 -6.10 12.41
C CYS A 166 -7.61 -5.28 12.96
N ASP A 167 -6.49 -5.26 12.24
CA ASP A 167 -5.33 -4.43 12.58
C ASP A 167 -5.04 -3.43 11.46
N ALA A 168 -5.27 -2.16 11.73
CA ALA A 168 -5.13 -1.11 10.75
C ALA A 168 -3.66 -0.87 10.39
N MET A 169 -3.25 -1.30 9.20
CA MET A 169 -1.94 -0.97 8.65
C MET A 169 -1.76 0.55 8.53
N PRO A 170 -0.54 1.06 8.74
CA PRO A 170 -0.26 2.47 8.53
C PRO A 170 -0.62 2.93 7.11
N THR A 171 -1.30 4.06 7.00
CA THR A 171 -1.62 4.70 5.71
C THR A 171 -0.63 5.82 5.34
N MET A 172 0.26 6.16 6.28
CA MET A 172 1.28 7.20 6.12
C MET A 172 2.65 6.67 6.53
N TYR A 173 3.70 7.06 5.81
CA TYR A 173 5.09 6.72 6.14
C TYR A 173 5.60 7.57 7.32
N ALA A 174 5.04 7.30 8.51
CA ALA A 174 5.35 7.96 9.76
C ALA A 174 5.53 6.91 10.86
N TYR A 175 6.74 6.80 11.37
CA TYR A 175 7.13 5.78 12.34
C TYR A 175 7.91 6.40 13.48
N ASP A 176 7.59 5.94 14.68
CA ASP A 176 8.33 6.21 15.91
C ASP A 176 9.03 4.95 16.37
N ASN A 177 10.07 5.10 17.15
CA ASN A 177 10.73 3.98 17.75
C ASN A 177 10.71 4.17 19.28
N ALA A 178 10.00 3.29 19.98
CA ALA A 178 9.78 3.37 21.44
C ALA A 178 11.07 3.28 22.27
N VAL A 179 12.16 2.78 21.67
CA VAL A 179 13.48 2.70 22.31
C VAL A 179 14.14 4.08 22.42
N PHE A 180 13.78 5.02 21.54
CA PHE A 180 14.39 6.35 21.47
C PHE A 180 13.43 7.41 22.03
N THR A 181 13.35 7.50 23.37
CA THR A 181 12.48 8.46 24.05
C THR A 181 12.87 9.91 23.74
N GLY A 182 11.92 10.70 23.26
CA GLY A 182 12.08 12.14 22.99
C GLY A 182 12.39 12.50 21.56
N SER A 183 12.20 11.58 20.62
CA SER A 183 12.20 11.85 19.17
C SER A 183 10.78 11.78 18.64
N ASP A 184 10.45 12.71 17.74
CA ASP A 184 9.13 12.77 17.09
C ASP A 184 9.03 11.85 15.85
N SER A 185 10.13 11.20 15.43
CA SER A 185 10.14 10.28 14.28
C SER A 185 11.43 9.46 14.19
N SER A 186 11.32 8.20 13.81
CA SER A 186 12.47 7.33 13.45
C SER A 186 12.80 7.36 11.95
N VAL A 187 12.06 8.10 11.12
CA VAL A 187 12.22 8.13 9.66
C VAL A 187 13.37 9.06 9.23
N SER A 188 14.30 8.56 8.42
CA SER A 188 15.49 9.32 7.99
C SER A 188 15.98 8.96 6.59
N TYR A 189 15.72 9.84 5.59
CA TYR A 189 16.17 9.68 4.19
C TYR A 189 16.51 11.00 3.48
N THR A 190 16.95 12.03 4.19
CA THR A 190 17.23 13.35 3.63
C THR A 190 18.29 13.36 2.51
N GLY A 191 19.24 12.40 2.57
CA GLY A 191 20.26 12.25 1.54
C GLY A 191 19.72 11.82 0.18
N GLN A 192 18.64 11.06 0.18
CA GLN A 192 17.94 10.59 -1.02
C GLN A 192 17.15 11.74 -1.63
N THR A 193 16.45 12.50 -0.81
CA THR A 193 15.77 13.74 -1.22
C THR A 193 16.73 14.71 -1.89
N ALA A 194 17.92 14.96 -1.30
CA ALA A 194 18.92 15.84 -1.91
C ALA A 194 19.33 15.38 -3.32
N ARG A 195 19.44 14.08 -3.57
CA ARG A 195 19.76 13.54 -4.90
C ARG A 195 18.60 13.63 -5.89
N GLN A 196 17.37 13.45 -5.44
CA GLN A 196 16.17 13.70 -6.27
C GLN A 196 16.16 15.16 -6.75
N VAL A 197 16.45 16.09 -5.84
CA VAL A 197 16.55 17.53 -6.14
C VAL A 197 17.67 17.82 -7.13
N LEU A 198 18.87 17.23 -6.97
CA LEU A 198 19.97 17.42 -7.92
C LEU A 198 19.59 16.96 -9.35
N ILE A 199 18.87 15.84 -9.50
CA ILE A 199 18.39 15.36 -10.80
C ILE A 199 17.36 16.34 -11.40
N ALA A 200 16.44 16.85 -10.59
CA ALA A 200 15.42 17.81 -11.04
C ALA A 200 16.02 19.15 -11.43
N ASP A 201 16.94 19.69 -10.61
CA ASP A 201 17.61 20.96 -10.87
C ASP A 201 18.57 20.89 -12.08
N MET A 202 19.26 19.75 -12.28
CA MET A 202 20.06 19.54 -13.48
C MET A 202 19.20 19.63 -14.75
N ALA A 203 18.06 18.97 -14.76
CA ALA A 203 17.12 19.02 -15.89
C ALA A 203 16.55 20.44 -16.11
N TYR A 204 16.30 21.18 -15.04
CA TYR A 204 15.89 22.58 -15.13
C TYR A 204 17.01 23.48 -15.66
N TYR A 205 18.24 23.32 -15.14
CA TYR A 205 19.42 24.06 -15.64
C TYR A 205 19.57 23.92 -17.15
N MET A 206 19.50 22.69 -17.66
CA MET A 206 19.58 22.40 -19.08
C MET A 206 18.44 23.04 -19.90
N ALA A 207 17.23 23.11 -19.32
CA ALA A 207 16.06 23.64 -20.01
C ALA A 207 16.03 25.17 -20.10
N SER A 208 16.53 25.87 -19.08
CA SER A 208 16.22 27.28 -18.86
C SER A 208 17.43 28.18 -18.63
N VAL A 209 18.57 27.60 -18.27
CA VAL A 209 19.78 28.38 -17.96
C VAL A 209 20.86 28.20 -19.02
N LEU A 210 20.99 26.98 -19.56
CA LEU A 210 22.04 26.63 -20.51
C LEU A 210 21.98 27.44 -21.81
N GLU A 211 20.77 27.80 -22.25
CA GLU A 211 20.54 28.60 -23.46
C GLU A 211 20.96 30.07 -23.28
N ASP A 212 20.65 30.63 -22.10
CA ASP A 212 20.93 32.05 -21.81
C ASP A 212 22.42 32.37 -21.57
N THR A 213 23.27 31.34 -21.43
CA THR A 213 24.71 31.49 -21.21
C THR A 213 25.50 31.57 -22.52
N ALA A 214 25.00 32.26 -23.52
CA ALA A 214 25.54 32.33 -24.89
C ALA A 214 27.00 32.76 -25.04
N ALA A 215 27.64 33.29 -23.98
CA ALA A 215 29.04 33.73 -23.99
C ALA A 215 30.03 32.73 -23.35
N THR A 216 29.54 31.53 -22.88
CA THR A 216 30.40 30.54 -22.22
C THR A 216 30.88 29.46 -23.17
N THR A 217 32.09 28.97 -22.94
CA THR A 217 32.71 27.90 -23.73
C THR A 217 32.08 26.54 -23.39
N ALA A 218 32.27 25.54 -24.27
CA ALA A 218 31.84 24.15 -23.99
C ALA A 218 32.38 23.62 -22.66
N ALA A 219 33.66 23.93 -22.33
CA ALA A 219 34.28 23.51 -21.09
C ALA A 219 33.62 24.12 -19.82
N GLU A 220 33.18 25.38 -19.90
CA GLU A 220 32.45 26.04 -18.81
C GLU A 220 31.05 25.45 -18.65
N LYS A 221 30.34 25.19 -19.75
CA LYS A 221 29.01 24.54 -19.75
C LYS A 221 29.08 23.09 -19.22
N GLU A 222 30.12 22.35 -19.65
CA GLU A 222 30.40 21.00 -19.12
C GLU A 222 30.64 21.02 -17.61
N THR A 223 31.46 21.97 -17.13
CA THR A 223 31.75 22.15 -15.71
C THR A 223 30.49 22.48 -14.93
N ALA A 224 29.63 23.36 -15.44
CA ALA A 224 28.38 23.73 -14.79
C ALA A 224 27.37 22.55 -14.71
N MET A 225 27.29 21.71 -15.75
CA MET A 225 26.46 20.51 -15.70
C MET A 225 27.05 19.43 -14.79
N LYS A 226 28.38 19.27 -14.78
CA LYS A 226 29.09 18.36 -13.87
C LYS A 226 28.92 18.71 -12.39
N PHE A 227 28.62 19.97 -12.05
CA PHE A 227 28.28 20.36 -10.69
C PHE A 227 27.18 19.46 -10.09
N PHE A 228 26.08 19.19 -10.81
CA PHE A 228 24.97 18.36 -10.30
C PHE A 228 25.37 16.90 -10.07
N VAL A 229 26.36 16.40 -10.80
CA VAL A 229 26.82 15.00 -10.69
C VAL A 229 27.92 14.86 -9.64
N TYR A 230 28.88 15.75 -9.63
CA TYR A 230 30.16 15.65 -8.89
C TYR A 230 30.32 16.64 -7.75
N GLY A 231 29.39 17.58 -7.58
CA GLY A 231 29.47 18.64 -6.58
C GLY A 231 29.96 18.15 -5.22
N THR A 232 30.84 18.93 -4.59
CA THR A 232 31.40 18.67 -3.26
C THR A 232 30.52 19.28 -2.16
N ASP A 233 30.87 19.07 -0.88
CA ASP A 233 30.17 19.69 0.25
C ASP A 233 30.15 21.22 0.17
N ALA A 234 31.20 21.84 -0.40
CA ALA A 234 31.27 23.28 -0.58
C ALA A 234 30.28 23.76 -1.66
N ASP A 235 30.14 22.98 -2.75
CA ASP A 235 29.26 23.32 -3.87
C ASP A 235 27.78 23.06 -3.53
N VAL A 236 27.49 22.09 -2.67
CA VAL A 236 26.11 21.77 -2.25
C VAL A 236 25.51 22.76 -1.24
N THR A 237 26.26 23.83 -0.88
CA THR A 237 25.71 24.98 -0.15
C THR A 237 25.01 25.99 -1.06
N ASP A 238 25.10 25.83 -2.38
CA ASP A 238 24.46 26.71 -3.33
C ASP A 238 22.93 26.59 -3.28
N THR A 239 22.29 27.70 -3.60
CA THR A 239 20.83 27.81 -3.56
C THR A 239 20.18 26.86 -4.56
N LEU A 240 19.13 26.15 -4.12
CA LEU A 240 18.30 25.35 -4.99
C LEU A 240 17.69 26.19 -6.11
N MET A 241 17.61 25.64 -7.29
CA MET A 241 16.85 26.27 -8.37
C MET A 241 15.33 26.16 -8.12
N ALA A 242 14.85 25.03 -7.59
CA ALA A 242 13.50 24.73 -7.09
C ALA A 242 12.30 25.15 -7.98
N THR A 243 12.57 25.68 -9.16
CA THR A 243 11.58 26.17 -10.13
C THR A 243 10.81 25.04 -10.84
N TRP A 244 11.25 23.79 -10.63
CA TRP A 244 10.50 22.59 -11.01
C TRP A 244 9.29 22.33 -10.10
N ILE A 245 9.23 22.94 -8.91
CA ILE A 245 8.01 22.99 -8.11
C ILE A 245 7.09 24.04 -8.76
N LYS A 246 5.94 23.63 -9.21
CA LYS A 246 4.98 24.53 -9.85
C LYS A 246 4.53 25.61 -8.87
N ASP A 247 4.50 26.85 -9.36
CA ASP A 247 4.18 28.04 -8.58
C ASP A 247 5.18 28.32 -7.43
N ALA A 248 6.47 28.00 -7.66
CA ALA A 248 7.55 28.17 -6.67
C ALA A 248 7.65 29.59 -6.08
N GLU A 249 7.20 30.60 -6.79
CA GLU A 249 7.13 31.99 -6.30
C GLU A 249 6.15 32.19 -5.12
N ASN A 250 5.19 31.25 -4.95
CA ASN A 250 4.20 31.26 -3.86
C ASN A 250 4.46 30.14 -2.84
N VAL A 251 5.53 29.36 -2.98
CA VAL A 251 5.87 28.24 -2.11
C VAL A 251 7.11 28.56 -1.29
N VAL A 252 6.96 28.46 0.03
CA VAL A 252 8.09 28.52 0.97
C VAL A 252 8.51 27.08 1.25
N LEU A 253 9.80 26.77 0.98
CA LEU A 253 10.37 25.46 1.30
C LEU A 253 10.86 25.42 2.74
N LYS A 254 10.46 24.40 3.48
CA LYS A 254 10.86 24.20 4.87
C LYS A 254 12.32 23.77 4.94
N ASP A 255 13.19 24.62 5.52
CA ASP A 255 14.61 24.34 5.75
C ASP A 255 15.38 23.77 4.54
N ALA A 256 15.00 24.16 3.33
CA ALA A 256 15.54 23.62 2.09
C ALA A 256 16.03 24.71 1.11
N ALA A 257 16.57 25.81 1.62
CA ALA A 257 17.07 26.91 0.79
C ALA A 257 18.34 26.53 0.00
N THR A 258 19.09 25.54 0.43
CA THR A 258 20.31 25.04 -0.23
C THR A 258 20.34 23.51 -0.24
N TYR A 259 21.16 22.91 -1.12
CA TYR A 259 21.35 21.46 -1.13
C TYR A 259 21.86 20.95 0.23
N GLY A 260 22.80 21.67 0.84
CA GLY A 260 23.36 21.36 2.16
C GLY A 260 22.33 21.43 3.29
N ALA A 261 21.31 22.28 3.17
CA ALA A 261 20.22 22.37 4.14
C ALA A 261 19.30 21.15 4.09
N ILE A 262 19.09 20.54 2.92
CA ILE A 262 18.38 19.26 2.81
C ILE A 262 19.24 18.15 3.40
N SER A 263 20.48 17.99 2.92
CA SER A 263 21.46 17.02 3.44
C SER A 263 22.86 17.33 2.90
N SER A 264 23.81 17.61 3.78
CA SER A 264 25.19 17.92 3.40
C SER A 264 25.93 16.72 2.78
N GLY A 265 26.93 16.99 1.94
CA GLY A 265 27.83 15.98 1.39
C GLY A 265 27.24 15.03 0.36
N LYS A 266 26.13 15.37 -0.27
CA LYS A 266 25.46 14.49 -1.23
C LYS A 266 25.79 14.87 -2.68
N ASN A 267 26.07 13.87 -3.51
CA ASN A 267 26.22 14.02 -4.95
C ASN A 267 25.63 12.79 -5.65
N LEU A 268 25.51 12.83 -6.98
CA LEU A 268 24.96 11.72 -7.76
C LEU A 268 26.04 10.67 -8.06
N HIS A 269 27.26 11.08 -8.36
CA HIS A 269 28.30 10.22 -8.89
C HIS A 269 28.64 9.03 -7.96
N LYS A 270 28.60 9.21 -6.62
CA LYS A 270 28.81 8.13 -5.65
C LYS A 270 27.66 7.12 -5.57
N LYS A 271 26.52 7.45 -6.16
CA LYS A 271 25.29 6.64 -6.10
C LYS A 271 24.77 6.20 -7.47
N ILE A 272 25.44 6.60 -8.53
CA ILE A 272 25.09 6.10 -9.87
C ILE A 272 25.49 4.62 -9.99
N ALA A 273 24.68 3.81 -10.65
CA ALA A 273 24.97 2.40 -10.87
C ALA A 273 26.33 2.21 -11.58
N GLY A 274 27.10 1.22 -11.16
CA GLY A 274 28.46 1.02 -11.63
C GLY A 274 29.51 1.82 -10.87
N GLY A 275 29.10 2.75 -10.00
CA GLY A 275 29.96 3.47 -9.07
C GLY A 275 31.00 4.35 -9.73
N CYS A 276 31.85 4.93 -8.91
CA CYS A 276 32.95 5.84 -9.28
C CYS A 276 34.30 5.13 -9.35
N GLY A 277 34.35 3.82 -9.46
CA GLY A 277 35.59 3.07 -9.47
C GLY A 277 36.29 2.97 -8.11
N ASP A 278 37.58 2.55 -8.13
CA ASP A 278 38.38 2.37 -6.92
C ASP A 278 38.49 3.69 -6.13
N GLY A 279 38.04 3.66 -4.89
CA GLY A 279 38.16 4.77 -3.94
C GLY A 279 36.86 5.36 -3.41
N CYS A 280 35.70 4.97 -3.92
CA CYS A 280 34.41 5.44 -3.42
C CYS A 280 33.80 4.57 -2.33
N GLY A 281 34.43 3.42 -2.00
CA GLY A 281 33.90 2.48 -1.00
C GLY A 281 32.65 1.70 -1.41
N GLU A 282 32.10 1.97 -2.59
CA GLU A 282 30.92 1.30 -3.11
C GLU A 282 31.29 0.35 -4.25
N VAL A 283 31.08 -0.91 -4.04
CA VAL A 283 31.19 -1.93 -5.08
C VAL A 283 30.14 -1.66 -6.16
N SER A 284 30.49 -1.94 -7.41
CA SER A 284 29.60 -1.80 -8.55
C SER A 284 28.18 -2.30 -8.25
N LYS A 285 27.20 -1.42 -8.41
CA LYS A 285 25.77 -1.76 -8.36
C LYS A 285 25.27 -2.29 -9.72
N LEU A 286 26.17 -2.62 -10.63
CA LEU A 286 25.83 -3.30 -11.88
C LEU A 286 25.56 -4.77 -11.63
N ILE A 287 24.37 -5.23 -11.98
CA ILE A 287 23.99 -6.60 -11.85
C ILE A 287 24.72 -7.42 -12.94
N GLY A 288 25.42 -8.48 -12.54
CA GLY A 288 26.27 -9.25 -13.44
C GLY A 288 27.54 -8.51 -13.92
N GLY A 289 27.80 -7.29 -13.42
CA GLY A 289 28.96 -6.48 -13.80
C GLY A 289 28.89 -5.88 -15.21
N GLU A 290 27.72 -5.93 -15.87
CA GLU A 290 27.53 -5.42 -17.24
C GLU A 290 26.60 -4.21 -17.27
N PHE A 291 26.89 -3.30 -18.22
CA PHE A 291 26.05 -2.19 -18.61
C PHE A 291 25.87 -2.21 -20.13
N PHE A 292 24.65 -2.04 -20.61
CA PHE A 292 24.32 -2.18 -22.04
C PHE A 292 23.23 -1.19 -22.47
N GLY A 293 22.97 -1.15 -23.77
CA GLY A 293 21.90 -0.36 -24.38
C GLY A 293 22.32 0.98 -24.96
N TRP A 294 23.64 1.22 -25.13
CA TRP A 294 24.17 2.38 -25.82
C TRP A 294 25.48 2.05 -26.55
N SER A 295 25.62 2.51 -27.78
CA SER A 295 26.82 2.29 -28.60
C SER A 295 27.20 3.49 -29.49
N TYR A 296 26.41 4.56 -29.53
CA TYR A 296 26.70 5.73 -30.36
C TYR A 296 27.77 6.62 -29.69
N GLY A 297 28.82 6.93 -30.45
CA GLY A 297 29.94 7.77 -30.01
C GLY A 297 30.86 7.10 -28.99
N ILE A 298 30.33 6.27 -28.13
CA ILE A 298 31.04 5.51 -27.10
C ILE A 298 30.32 4.18 -26.81
N THR A 299 31.08 3.15 -26.45
CA THR A 299 30.52 1.95 -25.80
C THR A 299 30.87 2.06 -24.31
N PRO A 300 29.97 2.59 -23.48
CA PRO A 300 30.29 2.90 -22.10
C PRO A 300 30.36 1.62 -21.27
N ALA A 301 31.40 1.48 -20.44
CA ALA A 301 31.51 0.38 -19.50
C ALA A 301 30.62 0.57 -18.26
N THR A 302 30.22 1.81 -17.98
CA THR A 302 29.41 2.18 -16.80
C THR A 302 28.40 3.27 -17.15
N PRO A 303 27.28 3.34 -16.40
CA PRO A 303 26.34 4.44 -16.48
C PRO A 303 26.98 5.82 -16.29
N LEU A 304 27.96 5.96 -15.40
CA LEU A 304 28.65 7.23 -15.18
C LEU A 304 29.42 7.69 -16.42
N ALA A 305 30.13 6.77 -17.10
CA ALA A 305 30.83 7.09 -18.35
C ALA A 305 29.87 7.56 -19.45
N LEU A 306 28.64 7.02 -19.49
CA LEU A 306 27.60 7.45 -20.41
C LEU A 306 27.09 8.87 -20.07
N VAL A 307 26.85 9.15 -18.80
CA VAL A 307 26.43 10.48 -18.33
C VAL A 307 27.49 11.53 -18.65
N ASP A 308 28.77 11.24 -18.41
CA ASP A 308 29.88 12.14 -18.77
C ASP A 308 29.96 12.40 -20.27
N HIS A 309 29.76 11.37 -21.08
CA HIS A 309 29.69 11.51 -22.54
C HIS A 309 28.53 12.43 -22.95
N TRP A 310 27.33 12.21 -22.44
CA TRP A 310 26.17 13.05 -22.78
C TRP A 310 26.33 14.50 -22.29
N ILE A 311 26.96 14.74 -21.13
CA ILE A 311 27.29 16.09 -20.65
C ILE A 311 28.24 16.78 -21.64
N SER A 312 29.25 16.08 -22.14
CA SER A 312 30.23 16.64 -23.09
C SER A 312 29.56 16.94 -24.46
N GLU A 313 28.73 16.04 -24.96
CA GLU A 313 27.95 16.26 -26.20
C GLU A 313 27.00 17.46 -26.05
N GLN A 314 26.27 17.54 -24.95
CA GLN A 314 25.38 18.67 -24.68
C GLN A 314 26.13 20.00 -24.53
N ALA A 315 27.27 20.00 -23.87
CA ALA A 315 28.08 21.19 -23.72
C ALA A 315 28.61 21.70 -25.06
N THR A 316 29.02 20.78 -25.93
CA THR A 316 29.46 21.07 -27.29
C THR A 316 28.31 21.65 -28.10
N LEU A 317 27.16 20.94 -28.15
CA LEU A 317 25.95 21.37 -28.84
C LEU A 317 25.49 22.77 -28.44
N ALA A 318 25.51 23.06 -27.13
CA ALA A 318 25.09 24.35 -26.60
C ALA A 318 26.11 25.49 -26.86
N SER A 319 27.34 25.18 -27.28
CA SER A 319 28.46 26.16 -27.43
C SER A 319 28.84 26.43 -28.86
N ASP A 320 28.48 25.56 -29.81
CA ASP A 320 28.88 25.70 -31.22
C ASP A 320 28.30 26.94 -31.92
N GLY A 321 27.31 27.61 -31.29
CA GLY A 321 26.66 28.80 -31.81
C GLY A 321 25.89 28.56 -33.12
N VAL A 322 25.75 27.28 -33.52
CA VAL A 322 25.00 26.83 -34.68
C VAL A 322 23.89 25.90 -34.19
N ALA A 323 22.73 26.48 -33.92
CA ALA A 323 21.56 25.67 -33.60
C ALA A 323 21.24 24.71 -34.76
N VAL A 324 20.80 23.50 -34.44
CA VAL A 324 20.37 22.50 -35.40
C VAL A 324 19.24 23.07 -36.27
N GLN A 325 19.47 23.14 -37.57
CA GLN A 325 18.47 23.66 -38.52
C GLN A 325 17.56 22.53 -39.00
N VAL A 326 16.28 22.70 -38.80
CA VAL A 326 15.24 21.75 -39.21
C VAL A 326 14.42 22.39 -40.32
N THR A 327 14.35 21.71 -41.45
CA THR A 327 13.45 22.11 -42.54
C THR A 327 12.23 21.19 -42.51
N ASP A 328 11.07 21.78 -42.34
CA ASP A 328 9.80 21.05 -42.26
C ASP A 328 9.19 20.71 -43.64
N ALA A 329 8.09 19.96 -43.62
CA ALA A 329 7.40 19.54 -44.84
C ALA A 329 6.81 20.72 -45.69
N THR A 330 6.73 21.91 -45.13
CA THR A 330 6.34 23.14 -45.85
C THR A 330 7.53 23.83 -46.51
N GLY A 331 8.75 23.39 -46.21
CA GLY A 331 10.00 24.02 -46.62
C GLY A 331 10.48 25.16 -45.72
N ALA A 332 9.81 25.38 -44.59
CA ALA A 332 10.25 26.36 -43.60
C ALA A 332 11.42 25.80 -42.80
N THR A 333 12.47 26.61 -42.61
CA THR A 333 13.64 26.24 -41.81
C THR A 333 13.65 27.01 -40.52
N SER A 334 13.80 26.30 -39.40
CA SER A 334 13.82 26.85 -38.03
C SER A 334 14.89 26.16 -37.19
N SER A 335 15.35 26.85 -36.14
CA SER A 335 16.33 26.31 -35.19
C SER A 335 15.66 25.46 -34.15
N ALA A 336 16.18 24.26 -33.92
CA ALA A 336 15.77 23.43 -32.79
C ALA A 336 16.32 23.98 -31.45
N ASN A 337 15.72 23.58 -30.34
CA ASN A 337 16.18 23.95 -29.00
C ASN A 337 17.59 23.41 -28.71
N VAL A 338 18.29 24.08 -27.80
CA VAL A 338 19.69 23.82 -27.45
C VAL A 338 19.97 22.40 -26.92
N ASN A 339 18.94 21.68 -26.49
CA ASN A 339 19.10 20.33 -25.94
C ASN A 339 18.96 19.22 -27.01
N THR A 340 18.60 19.56 -28.26
CA THR A 340 18.27 18.60 -29.30
C THR A 340 19.34 18.59 -30.41
N ASP A 341 19.99 17.43 -30.62
CA ASP A 341 20.99 17.26 -31.67
C ASP A 341 20.37 16.97 -33.05
N ALA A 342 21.21 16.95 -34.05
CA ALA A 342 20.79 16.70 -35.44
C ALA A 342 20.28 15.26 -35.71
N HIS A 343 20.46 14.35 -34.76
CA HIS A 343 20.00 12.96 -34.83
C HIS A 343 18.67 12.73 -34.09
N GLY A 344 18.07 13.78 -33.54
CA GLY A 344 16.81 13.68 -32.80
C GLY A 344 17.00 13.14 -31.38
N ARG A 345 18.12 13.40 -30.73
CA ARG A 345 18.31 13.13 -29.30
C ARG A 345 18.10 14.40 -28.52
N ASN A 346 17.33 14.32 -27.43
CA ASN A 346 17.20 15.40 -26.45
C ASN A 346 17.98 15.01 -25.18
N TYR A 347 19.19 15.54 -25.02
CA TYR A 347 20.10 15.16 -23.93
C TYR A 347 19.55 15.49 -22.54
N ARG A 348 18.75 16.54 -22.41
CA ARG A 348 18.07 16.85 -21.15
C ARG A 348 17.16 15.70 -20.70
N GLN A 349 16.34 15.18 -21.62
CA GLN A 349 15.44 14.08 -21.32
C GLN A 349 16.20 12.77 -21.10
N LEU A 350 17.19 12.46 -21.94
CA LEU A 350 18.05 11.29 -21.75
C LEU A 350 18.65 11.27 -20.35
N MET A 351 19.34 12.36 -19.95
CA MET A 351 20.02 12.42 -18.65
C MET A 351 19.04 12.34 -17.48
N GLN A 352 17.94 13.10 -17.50
CA GLN A 352 16.97 13.07 -16.41
C GLN A 352 16.37 11.69 -16.20
N LYS A 353 15.84 11.07 -17.27
CA LYS A 353 15.16 9.78 -17.15
C LYS A 353 16.12 8.63 -16.83
N PHE A 354 17.31 8.70 -17.40
CA PHE A 354 18.37 7.73 -17.11
C PHE A 354 18.91 7.85 -15.67
N LEU A 355 19.14 9.06 -15.16
CA LEU A 355 19.59 9.25 -13.78
C LEU A 355 18.54 8.83 -12.75
N MET A 356 17.26 9.00 -13.03
CA MET A 356 16.20 8.42 -12.20
C MET A 356 16.36 6.90 -12.06
N GLY A 357 16.68 6.20 -13.15
CA GLY A 357 16.97 4.75 -13.13
C GLY A 357 18.31 4.41 -12.50
N ALA A 358 19.38 5.01 -13.02
CA ALA A 358 20.75 4.67 -12.64
C ALA A 358 21.13 5.13 -11.20
N VAL A 359 20.40 6.07 -10.61
CA VAL A 359 20.56 6.50 -9.22
C VAL A 359 19.39 6.02 -8.37
N SER A 360 18.19 6.58 -8.58
CA SER A 360 17.09 6.36 -7.64
C SER A 360 16.62 4.90 -7.63
N PHE A 361 16.29 4.34 -8.80
CA PHE A 361 15.80 2.98 -8.89
C PHE A 361 16.88 1.94 -8.56
N SER A 362 18.10 2.13 -9.08
CA SER A 362 19.23 1.25 -8.79
C SER A 362 19.57 1.22 -7.29
N GLN A 363 19.66 2.37 -6.63
CA GLN A 363 19.95 2.40 -5.20
C GLN A 363 18.80 1.83 -4.38
N GLY A 364 17.56 2.26 -4.65
CA GLY A 364 16.39 1.76 -3.93
C GLY A 364 16.32 0.24 -3.95
N THR A 365 16.33 -0.38 -5.14
CA THR A 365 16.08 -1.81 -5.31
C THR A 365 17.32 -2.71 -5.19
N ASN A 366 18.51 -2.26 -5.62
CA ASN A 366 19.72 -3.09 -5.66
C ASN A 366 20.73 -2.78 -4.55
N ASP A 367 20.50 -1.78 -3.71
CA ASP A 367 21.30 -1.50 -2.51
C ASP A 367 20.45 -1.60 -1.25
N TYR A 368 19.50 -0.70 -1.07
CA TYR A 368 18.78 -0.55 0.20
C TYR A 368 17.76 -1.64 0.46
N PHE A 369 16.87 -1.93 -0.46
CA PHE A 369 15.89 -3.01 -0.33
C PHE A 369 16.51 -4.41 -0.40
N LYS A 370 17.71 -4.55 -0.99
CA LYS A 370 18.46 -5.81 -1.00
C LYS A 370 19.20 -6.12 0.31
N THR A 371 19.17 -5.21 1.28
CA THR A 371 19.86 -5.40 2.58
C THR A 371 19.32 -6.64 3.29
N ASN A 372 20.22 -7.48 3.83
CA ASN A 372 19.83 -8.57 4.70
C ASN A 372 19.55 -8.03 6.10
N PHE A 373 18.29 -7.76 6.40
CA PHE A 373 17.86 -7.17 7.66
C PHE A 373 17.97 -8.11 8.87
N MET A 374 18.13 -9.41 8.67
CA MET A 374 18.46 -10.38 9.74
C MET A 374 19.94 -10.37 10.14
N GLY A 375 20.77 -9.63 9.45
CA GLY A 375 22.19 -9.62 9.65
C GLY A 375 22.66 -8.71 10.77
N VAL A 376 23.98 -8.54 10.82
CA VAL A 376 24.66 -7.59 11.68
C VAL A 376 25.44 -6.58 10.81
N ASN A 377 25.63 -5.36 11.33
CA ASN A 377 26.44 -4.35 10.67
C ASN A 377 27.95 -4.70 10.75
N SER A 378 28.80 -3.85 10.19
CA SER A 378 30.27 -4.04 10.22
C SER A 378 30.87 -4.14 11.63
N ASP A 379 30.17 -3.65 12.65
CA ASP A 379 30.59 -3.62 14.04
C ASP A 379 30.01 -4.81 14.83
N GLY A 380 29.29 -5.72 14.16
CA GLY A 380 28.68 -6.91 14.76
C GLY A 380 27.37 -6.62 15.52
N VAL A 381 26.76 -5.44 15.31
CA VAL A 381 25.48 -5.05 15.93
C VAL A 381 24.35 -5.50 15.03
N ASN A 382 23.32 -6.12 15.62
CA ASN A 382 22.09 -6.53 14.93
C ASN A 382 21.42 -5.31 14.27
N TYR A 383 20.97 -5.46 13.02
CA TYR A 383 20.38 -4.37 12.23
C TYR A 383 19.13 -3.76 12.86
N VAL A 384 18.32 -4.54 13.55
CA VAL A 384 17.10 -4.04 14.25
C VAL A 384 17.35 -3.60 15.69
N ALA A 385 18.59 -3.69 16.19
CA ALA A 385 18.93 -3.17 17.51
C ALA A 385 19.17 -1.66 17.47
N ALA A 386 18.92 -1.00 18.62
CA ALA A 386 19.20 0.41 18.80
C ALA A 386 20.67 0.73 18.52
N GLN A 387 20.93 1.82 17.80
CA GLN A 387 22.26 2.36 17.60
C GLN A 387 22.72 3.21 18.80
N ASP A 388 24.05 3.42 18.93
CA ASP A 388 24.59 4.25 20.00
C ASP A 388 24.05 5.70 20.00
N GLY A 389 23.38 6.05 21.05
CA GLY A 389 23.20 7.35 21.74
C GLY A 389 22.85 8.63 20.97
N THR A 390 22.97 8.71 19.65
CA THR A 390 22.75 9.96 18.89
C THR A 390 21.72 9.79 17.77
N LYS A 391 21.29 8.59 17.50
CA LYS A 391 20.34 8.27 16.41
C LYS A 391 19.03 7.79 17.02
N ASN A 392 17.93 8.26 16.48
CA ASN A 392 16.58 7.92 16.87
C ASN A 392 15.97 6.80 16.00
N TYR A 393 16.80 5.99 15.37
CA TYR A 393 16.43 4.87 14.52
C TYR A 393 17.46 3.73 14.61
N THR A 394 17.03 2.51 14.30
CA THR A 394 17.91 1.36 14.11
C THR A 394 18.58 1.41 12.75
N TYR A 395 19.59 0.57 12.53
CA TYR A 395 20.26 0.50 11.23
C TYR A 395 19.32 -0.01 10.13
N ALA A 396 18.44 -0.98 10.45
CA ALA A 396 17.45 -1.51 9.51
C ALA A 396 16.42 -0.47 9.10
N GLU A 397 15.86 0.28 10.08
CA GLU A 397 14.93 1.37 9.83
C GLU A 397 15.54 2.40 8.88
N HIS A 398 16.74 2.87 9.18
CA HIS A 398 17.41 3.86 8.33
C HIS A 398 17.69 3.34 6.91
N LYS A 399 18.18 2.10 6.80
CA LYS A 399 18.43 1.49 5.48
C LYS A 399 17.15 1.36 4.67
N PHE A 400 16.07 0.94 5.28
CA PHE A 400 14.78 0.82 4.60
C PHE A 400 14.24 2.20 4.19
N ASP A 401 14.31 3.19 5.09
CA ASP A 401 13.92 4.58 4.82
C ASP A 401 14.69 5.17 3.63
N GLU A 402 15.99 4.88 3.51
CA GLU A 402 16.80 5.31 2.36
C GLU A 402 16.26 4.72 1.04
N GLY A 403 15.77 3.47 1.05
CA GLY A 403 15.10 2.84 -0.11
C GLY A 403 13.81 3.58 -0.50
N PHE A 404 12.96 3.87 0.47
CA PHE A 404 11.74 4.65 0.28
C PHE A 404 12.03 6.07 -0.26
N GLY A 405 13.02 6.75 0.30
CA GLY A 405 13.41 8.09 -0.15
C GLY A 405 13.85 8.15 -1.62
N TYR A 406 14.37 7.06 -2.17
CA TYR A 406 14.66 6.97 -3.61
C TYR A 406 13.42 6.70 -4.47
N PHE A 407 12.38 6.09 -3.96
CA PHE A 407 11.08 6.06 -4.66
C PHE A 407 10.52 7.47 -4.82
N GLY A 408 10.65 8.29 -3.79
CA GLY A 408 10.37 9.71 -3.82
C GLY A 408 8.89 10.07 -3.74
N ALA A 409 8.10 9.26 -3.04
CA ALA A 409 6.72 9.61 -2.71
C ALA A 409 6.64 10.54 -1.50
N ALA A 410 5.60 11.37 -1.43
CA ALA A 410 5.22 12.02 -0.20
C ALA A 410 4.87 10.96 0.86
N ARG A 411 5.09 11.25 2.15
CA ARG A 411 4.85 10.29 3.23
C ARG A 411 3.38 9.86 3.32
N ASN A 412 2.47 10.76 3.00
CA ASN A 412 1.02 10.52 2.94
C ASN A 412 0.53 10.27 1.50
N ALA A 413 1.31 9.58 0.68
CA ALA A 413 1.00 9.39 -0.74
C ALA A 413 -0.36 8.73 -1.00
N LEU A 414 -0.86 7.90 -0.08
CA LEU A 414 -2.18 7.26 -0.19
C LEU A 414 -3.36 8.23 -0.01
N ASP A 415 -3.12 9.45 0.49
CA ASP A 415 -4.16 10.50 0.57
C ASP A 415 -4.36 11.24 -0.76
N TYR A 416 -3.43 11.10 -1.69
CA TYR A 416 -3.49 11.75 -3.00
C TYR A 416 -4.26 10.88 -4.00
N THR A 417 -5.05 11.55 -4.85
CA THR A 417 -5.46 10.92 -6.10
C THR A 417 -4.30 10.92 -7.09
N ASP A 418 -4.31 10.03 -8.08
CA ASP A 418 -3.30 9.99 -9.14
C ASP A 418 -3.17 11.33 -9.88
N LEU A 419 -4.28 12.05 -10.06
CA LEU A 419 -4.28 13.35 -10.71
C LEU A 419 -3.52 14.40 -9.89
N GLU A 420 -3.59 14.33 -8.58
CA GLU A 420 -2.89 15.19 -7.62
C GLU A 420 -1.41 14.83 -7.54
N ALA A 421 -1.10 13.56 -7.33
CA ALA A 421 0.27 13.07 -7.21
C ALA A 421 1.10 13.37 -8.47
N ARG A 422 0.50 13.24 -9.68
CA ARG A 422 1.16 13.60 -10.95
C ARG A 422 1.20 15.10 -11.27
N ALA A 423 0.76 15.96 -10.36
CA ALA A 423 0.76 17.42 -10.49
C ALA A 423 -0.03 17.97 -11.69
N LYS A 424 -1.23 17.45 -11.98
CA LYS A 424 -2.04 17.86 -13.15
C LYS A 424 -3.36 18.54 -12.79
N SER A 425 -4.11 18.00 -11.81
CA SER A 425 -5.42 18.49 -11.37
C SER A 425 -5.80 17.83 -10.05
N GLY A 426 -6.92 18.19 -9.46
CA GLY A 426 -7.42 17.65 -8.21
C GLY A 426 -7.79 18.76 -7.22
N ARG A 427 -7.78 18.44 -5.93
CA ARG A 427 -8.09 19.38 -4.83
C ARG A 427 -7.13 20.57 -4.86
N GLU A 428 -7.65 21.76 -4.55
CA GLU A 428 -6.81 22.94 -4.34
C GLU A 428 -5.81 22.66 -3.18
N GLY A 429 -4.55 23.07 -3.36
CA GLY A 429 -3.47 22.78 -2.42
C GLY A 429 -2.84 21.38 -2.57
N TRP A 430 -3.46 20.45 -3.33
CA TRP A 430 -2.93 19.10 -3.59
C TRP A 430 -2.47 18.89 -5.04
N ASN A 431 -3.04 19.65 -5.97
CA ASN A 431 -2.96 19.44 -7.42
C ASN A 431 -1.62 19.79 -8.07
N LYS A 432 -0.58 20.02 -7.26
CA LYS A 432 0.79 20.34 -7.69
C LYS A 432 1.79 19.23 -7.40
N GLY A 433 1.35 18.08 -6.86
CA GLY A 433 2.21 16.98 -6.45
C GLY A 433 2.85 17.18 -5.07
N TYR A 434 2.35 18.13 -4.30
CA TYR A 434 2.71 18.37 -2.90
C TYR A 434 1.50 18.90 -2.12
N HIS A 435 1.57 18.81 -0.79
CA HIS A 435 0.59 19.37 0.13
C HIS A 435 1.26 19.69 1.46
N ASP A 436 0.98 20.85 2.02
CA ASP A 436 1.36 21.22 3.38
C ASP A 436 0.52 20.38 4.37
N THR A 437 1.08 19.26 4.79
CA THR A 437 0.37 18.24 5.56
C THR A 437 0.31 18.59 7.05
N ASP A 438 1.32 19.29 7.56
CA ASP A 438 1.41 19.73 8.95
C ASP A 438 0.84 21.15 9.16
N ALA A 439 0.38 21.80 8.09
CA ALA A 439 -0.24 23.13 8.09
C ALA A 439 0.65 24.23 8.70
N ASP A 440 1.96 24.13 8.50
CA ASP A 440 2.93 25.14 8.96
C ASP A 440 3.14 26.29 7.96
N GLY A 441 2.52 26.22 6.79
CA GLY A 441 2.60 27.21 5.72
C GLY A 441 3.83 27.04 4.82
N MET A 442 4.56 25.94 4.95
CA MET A 442 5.73 25.60 4.15
C MET A 442 5.56 24.22 3.50
N ILE A 443 6.42 23.89 2.56
CA ILE A 443 6.49 22.56 1.96
C ILE A 443 7.82 21.91 2.32
N ASP A 444 7.78 20.81 3.05
CA ASP A 444 8.94 19.98 3.29
C ASP A 444 9.14 18.99 2.14
N VAL A 445 10.10 19.28 1.26
CA VAL A 445 10.45 18.40 0.14
C VAL A 445 10.91 17.00 0.57
N ARG A 446 11.23 16.82 1.87
CA ARG A 446 11.64 15.53 2.45
C ARG A 446 10.45 14.63 2.80
N SER A 447 9.23 15.17 2.89
CA SER A 447 8.04 14.45 3.34
C SER A 447 6.77 14.73 2.54
N GLU A 448 6.65 15.89 1.89
CA GLU A 448 5.40 16.43 1.35
C GLU A 448 5.38 16.58 -0.17
N TYR A 449 6.41 16.10 -0.85
CA TYR A 449 6.57 16.24 -2.29
C TYR A 449 6.74 14.90 -3.00
N HIS A 450 6.05 14.72 -4.13
CA HIS A 450 6.23 13.58 -5.03
C HIS A 450 7.30 13.86 -6.07
N PHE A 451 8.38 13.09 -6.06
CA PHE A 451 9.44 13.14 -7.07
C PHE A 451 9.16 12.22 -8.27
N GLY A 452 10.07 12.21 -9.21
CA GLY A 452 9.95 11.64 -10.55
C GLY A 452 9.30 10.27 -10.66
N HIS A 453 9.75 9.24 -9.91
CA HIS A 453 9.18 7.89 -10.00
C HIS A 453 7.76 7.82 -9.45
N ALA A 454 7.51 8.39 -8.27
CA ALA A 454 6.16 8.43 -7.68
C ALA A 454 5.17 9.17 -8.61
N GLN A 455 5.59 10.31 -9.19
CA GLN A 455 4.77 11.00 -10.18
C GLN A 455 4.50 10.16 -11.44
N ASN A 456 5.46 9.34 -11.87
CA ASN A 456 5.29 8.50 -13.07
C ASN A 456 4.34 7.33 -12.80
N CYS A 457 4.37 6.70 -11.60
CA CYS A 457 3.38 5.72 -11.19
C CYS A 457 1.97 6.33 -11.30
N ALA A 458 1.73 7.44 -10.62
CA ALA A 458 0.45 8.14 -10.65
C ALA A 458 0.01 8.57 -12.05
N LYS A 459 0.95 8.88 -12.98
CA LYS A 459 0.62 9.14 -14.39
C LYS A 459 0.08 7.90 -15.10
N ARG A 460 0.64 6.73 -14.83
CA ARG A 460 0.22 5.47 -15.45
C ARG A 460 -1.10 4.99 -14.89
N ASP A 461 -1.27 5.08 -13.57
CA ASP A 461 -2.51 4.76 -12.89
C ASP A 461 -3.67 5.64 -13.43
N ALA A 462 -3.50 6.96 -13.41
CA ALA A 462 -4.48 7.87 -14.01
C ALA A 462 -4.73 7.62 -15.52
N GLY A 463 -3.73 7.17 -16.27
CA GLY A 463 -3.84 6.84 -17.69
C GLY A 463 -4.72 5.63 -17.96
N SER A 464 -4.73 4.66 -17.05
CA SER A 464 -5.52 3.41 -17.14
C SER A 464 -6.87 3.48 -16.42
N ALA A 465 -7.11 4.49 -15.57
CA ALA A 465 -8.24 4.57 -14.63
C ALA A 465 -9.63 4.43 -15.28
N SER A 466 -9.80 4.86 -16.53
CA SER A 466 -11.06 4.72 -17.28
C SER A 466 -11.12 3.47 -18.16
N GLY A 467 -10.06 2.68 -18.18
CA GLY A 467 -9.94 1.46 -18.96
C GLY A 467 -10.59 0.25 -18.30
N PRO A 468 -10.67 -0.89 -19.00
CA PRO A 468 -11.23 -2.13 -18.46
C PRO A 468 -10.33 -2.80 -17.42
N ASN A 469 -9.07 -2.43 -17.33
CA ASN A 469 -8.05 -3.00 -16.42
C ASN A 469 -7.26 -1.86 -15.77
N PRO A 470 -7.84 -1.08 -14.86
CA PRO A 470 -7.12 0.00 -14.20
C PRO A 470 -5.91 -0.55 -13.42
N THR A 471 -4.82 0.20 -13.42
CA THR A 471 -3.64 -0.07 -12.59
C THR A 471 -3.64 0.84 -11.38
N ASP A 472 -3.00 0.38 -10.31
CA ASP A 472 -2.80 1.16 -9.09
C ASP A 472 -1.39 0.90 -8.53
N PHE A 473 -0.38 1.13 -9.37
CA PHE A 473 1.02 0.92 -9.02
C PHE A 473 1.46 1.75 -7.81
N THR A 474 0.90 2.95 -7.66
CA THR A 474 1.20 3.84 -6.53
C THR A 474 0.80 3.18 -5.22
N THR A 475 -0.42 2.65 -5.12
CA THR A 475 -0.90 1.92 -3.94
C THR A 475 -0.13 0.61 -3.76
N GLU A 476 0.15 -0.16 -4.84
CA GLU A 476 0.95 -1.39 -4.75
C GLU A 476 2.32 -1.13 -4.11
N VAL A 477 3.04 -0.08 -4.53
CA VAL A 477 4.35 0.28 -3.94
C VAL A 477 4.17 0.73 -2.49
N MET A 478 3.25 1.65 -2.22
CA MET A 478 3.10 2.26 -0.91
C MET A 478 2.66 1.23 0.15
N THR A 479 1.69 0.39 -0.16
CA THR A 479 1.22 -0.66 0.76
C THR A 479 2.35 -1.63 1.11
N ALA A 480 3.10 -2.10 0.10
CA ALA A 480 4.22 -3.00 0.33
C ALA A 480 5.36 -2.36 1.13
N VAL A 481 5.63 -1.07 0.89
CA VAL A 481 6.65 -0.31 1.64
C VAL A 481 6.21 -0.07 3.08
N LEU A 482 4.94 0.27 3.31
CA LEU A 482 4.38 0.47 4.65
C LEU A 482 4.42 -0.82 5.47
N ALA A 483 3.96 -1.94 4.91
CA ALA A 483 4.03 -3.25 5.55
C ALA A 483 5.47 -3.67 5.87
N SER A 484 6.40 -3.50 4.92
CA SER A 484 7.82 -3.78 5.14
C SER A 484 8.40 -2.98 6.31
N ARG A 485 8.10 -1.68 6.37
CA ARG A 485 8.62 -0.78 7.40
C ARG A 485 7.98 -1.09 8.77
N GLN A 486 6.70 -1.53 8.77
CA GLN A 486 6.00 -1.97 9.98
C GLN A 486 6.65 -3.21 10.58
N ILE A 487 6.94 -4.23 9.78
CA ILE A 487 7.68 -5.43 10.24
C ILE A 487 9.02 -5.04 10.89
N ILE A 488 9.78 -4.15 10.27
CA ILE A 488 11.06 -3.68 10.81
C ILE A 488 10.85 -2.93 12.14
N SER A 489 9.83 -2.08 12.23
CA SER A 489 9.49 -1.34 13.45
C SER A 489 9.06 -2.28 14.58
N ASN A 490 8.20 -3.26 14.28
CA ASN A 490 7.76 -4.26 15.24
C ASN A 490 8.96 -5.02 15.81
N ALA A 491 9.86 -5.48 14.94
CA ALA A 491 11.07 -6.17 15.35
C ALA A 491 12.01 -5.29 16.20
N ALA A 492 12.15 -4.01 15.85
CA ALA A 492 12.98 -3.05 16.59
C ALA A 492 12.43 -2.72 17.99
N ASN A 493 11.12 -2.77 18.16
CA ASN A 493 10.43 -2.46 19.42
C ASN A 493 10.28 -3.66 20.36
N LYS A 494 10.72 -4.87 19.97
CA LYS A 494 10.72 -6.05 20.87
C LYS A 494 11.68 -5.84 22.05
N ALA A 495 11.40 -6.49 23.17
CA ALA A 495 12.28 -6.49 24.35
C ALA A 495 13.69 -7.02 24.01
N ASN A 496 13.78 -7.96 23.08
CA ASN A 496 15.02 -8.42 22.45
C ASN A 496 14.87 -8.20 20.94
N PRO A 497 15.36 -7.09 20.38
CA PRO A 497 15.19 -6.75 18.98
C PRO A 497 15.76 -7.82 18.06
N GLU A 498 14.88 -8.52 17.33
CA GLU A 498 15.23 -9.58 16.41
C GLU A 498 14.12 -9.76 15.37
N LEU A 499 14.50 -9.95 14.11
CA LEU A 499 13.61 -10.44 13.06
C LEU A 499 13.58 -11.97 13.12
N THR A 500 12.41 -12.54 13.24
CA THR A 500 12.19 -13.98 13.09
C THR A 500 12.31 -14.39 11.61
N GLU A 501 12.43 -15.70 11.35
CA GLU A 501 12.41 -16.23 9.96
C GLU A 501 11.09 -15.91 9.24
N ALA A 502 9.94 -15.98 9.93
CA ALA A 502 8.62 -15.66 9.39
C ALA A 502 8.53 -14.18 8.99
N GLU A 503 8.87 -13.28 9.92
CA GLU A 503 8.90 -11.82 9.66
C GLU A 503 9.85 -11.48 8.51
N ASN A 504 11.05 -12.09 8.47
CA ASN A 504 11.98 -11.84 7.37
C ASN A 504 11.45 -12.38 6.03
N THR A 505 10.80 -13.53 6.02
CA THR A 505 10.20 -14.08 4.80
C THR A 505 9.15 -13.12 4.26
N LYS A 506 8.24 -12.66 5.10
CA LYS A 506 7.19 -11.71 4.74
C LYS A 506 7.76 -10.36 4.31
N LEU A 507 8.77 -9.87 5.03
CA LEU A 507 9.51 -8.65 4.67
C LEU A 507 10.10 -8.74 3.25
N GLN A 508 10.74 -9.87 2.91
CA GLN A 508 11.31 -10.07 1.57
C GLN A 508 10.21 -10.16 0.48
N GLU A 509 9.06 -10.75 0.79
CA GLU A 509 7.89 -10.74 -0.11
C GLU A 509 7.42 -9.31 -0.40
N HIS A 510 7.20 -8.50 0.62
CA HIS A 510 6.79 -7.10 0.45
C HIS A 510 7.85 -6.26 -0.28
N ILE A 511 9.12 -6.44 0.04
CA ILE A 511 10.22 -5.78 -0.67
C ILE A 511 10.22 -6.14 -2.16
N LYS A 512 10.00 -7.43 -2.49
CA LYS A 512 9.87 -7.87 -3.88
C LYS A 512 8.65 -7.23 -4.54
N MET A 513 7.50 -7.21 -3.87
CA MET A 513 6.27 -6.55 -4.37
C MET A 513 6.53 -5.07 -4.66
N ALA A 514 7.10 -4.32 -3.71
CA ALA A 514 7.43 -2.90 -3.89
C ALA A 514 8.39 -2.68 -5.07
N SER A 515 9.43 -3.49 -5.17
CA SER A 515 10.44 -3.37 -6.24
C SER A 515 9.86 -3.66 -7.62
N VAL A 516 9.02 -4.70 -7.74
CA VAL A 516 8.37 -5.07 -9.00
C VAL A 516 7.30 -4.05 -9.39
N ALA A 517 6.48 -3.57 -8.46
CA ALA A 517 5.49 -2.54 -8.73
C ALA A 517 6.16 -1.21 -9.18
N TRP A 518 7.25 -0.83 -8.52
CA TRP A 518 8.06 0.32 -8.96
C TRP A 518 8.61 0.12 -10.38
N GLU A 519 9.12 -1.07 -10.70
CA GLU A 519 9.62 -1.38 -12.06
C GLU A 519 8.50 -1.36 -13.09
N LYS A 520 7.29 -1.85 -12.75
CA LYS A 520 6.11 -1.76 -13.61
C LYS A 520 5.78 -0.29 -13.99
N CYS A 521 5.93 0.65 -13.06
CA CYS A 521 5.76 2.09 -13.39
C CYS A 521 6.73 2.54 -14.48
N ILE A 522 8.00 2.13 -14.37
CA ILE A 522 9.05 2.48 -15.34
C ILE A 522 8.74 1.84 -16.70
N ALA A 523 8.39 0.56 -16.71
CA ALA A 523 8.05 -0.18 -17.92
C ALA A 523 6.79 0.35 -18.61
N ALA A 524 5.72 0.63 -17.85
CA ALA A 524 4.50 1.24 -18.37
C ALA A 524 4.76 2.64 -18.94
N THR A 525 5.70 3.39 -18.33
CA THR A 525 6.13 4.69 -18.85
C THR A 525 6.95 4.54 -20.14
N ALA A 526 7.77 3.50 -20.26
CA ALA A 526 8.44 3.18 -21.52
C ALA A 526 7.43 2.79 -22.62
N VAL A 527 6.41 1.98 -22.29
CA VAL A 527 5.31 1.63 -23.22
C VAL A 527 4.58 2.89 -23.72
N HIS A 528 4.25 3.81 -22.81
CA HIS A 528 3.66 5.10 -23.18
C HIS A 528 4.50 5.85 -24.22
N TYR A 529 5.79 5.99 -23.98
CA TYR A 529 6.66 6.68 -24.92
C TYR A 529 6.93 5.90 -26.21
N VAL A 530 6.79 4.58 -26.23
CA VAL A 530 6.72 3.83 -27.50
C VAL A 530 5.53 4.30 -28.33
N ASN A 531 4.35 4.43 -27.69
CA ASN A 531 3.14 4.90 -28.40
C ASN A 531 3.30 6.34 -28.91
N ASP A 532 3.84 7.22 -28.07
CA ASP A 532 4.08 8.62 -28.45
C ASP A 532 5.07 8.72 -29.61
N VAL A 533 6.20 8.00 -29.59
CA VAL A 533 7.17 8.02 -30.69
C VAL A 533 6.55 7.48 -31.98
N ILE A 534 5.75 6.41 -31.91
CA ILE A 534 5.03 5.87 -33.08
C ILE A 534 4.08 6.92 -33.66
N ALA A 535 3.33 7.61 -32.81
CA ALA A 535 2.42 8.68 -33.25
C ALA A 535 3.20 9.83 -33.91
N ASP A 536 4.26 10.32 -33.26
CA ASP A 536 5.04 11.45 -33.71
C ASP A 536 5.74 11.21 -35.07
N VAL A 537 6.37 10.03 -35.27
CA VAL A 537 7.04 9.70 -36.52
C VAL A 537 6.04 9.41 -37.64
N SER A 538 4.81 9.08 -37.30
CA SER A 538 3.71 8.91 -38.28
C SER A 538 3.23 10.23 -38.87
N GLU A 539 3.59 11.38 -38.30
CA GLU A 539 3.31 12.71 -38.85
C GLU A 539 4.30 13.13 -39.95
N TYR A 540 5.40 12.40 -40.15
CA TYR A 540 6.38 12.72 -41.18
C TYR A 540 5.75 12.73 -42.58
N SER A 541 6.14 13.69 -43.39
CA SER A 541 5.60 13.85 -44.73
C SER A 541 6.69 14.28 -45.72
N ALA A 542 6.68 13.69 -46.90
CA ALA A 542 7.61 14.01 -47.99
C ALA A 542 9.11 13.96 -47.60
N GLY A 543 9.49 13.10 -46.64
CA GLY A 543 10.86 12.99 -46.16
C GLY A 543 11.30 14.12 -45.21
N ALA A 544 10.34 14.86 -44.65
CA ALA A 544 10.58 15.93 -43.68
C ALA A 544 9.63 15.81 -42.47
N PRO A 545 9.99 16.34 -41.27
CA PRO A 545 9.07 16.46 -40.17
C PRO A 545 7.91 17.37 -40.50
N ALA A 546 6.74 17.13 -39.92
CA ALA A 546 5.55 17.96 -40.18
C ALA A 546 5.77 19.44 -39.80
N SER A 547 6.56 19.67 -38.73
CA SER A 547 6.95 20.99 -38.25
C SER A 547 8.22 20.88 -37.37
N LEU A 548 8.81 22.01 -37.02
CA LEU A 548 9.88 22.05 -35.99
C LEU A 548 9.39 21.38 -34.68
N SER A 549 8.18 21.70 -34.23
CA SER A 549 7.60 21.10 -33.00
C SER A 549 7.48 19.58 -33.11
N ASN A 550 7.14 19.02 -34.28
CA ASN A 550 7.12 17.58 -34.51
C ASN A 550 8.52 16.97 -34.33
N PHE A 551 9.56 17.56 -34.95
CA PHE A 551 10.96 17.12 -34.77
C PHE A 551 11.38 17.11 -33.28
N GLU A 552 11.12 18.21 -32.56
CA GLU A 552 11.47 18.35 -31.15
C GLU A 552 10.67 17.39 -30.27
N THR A 553 9.42 17.11 -30.62
CA THR A 553 8.54 16.16 -29.90
C THR A 553 9.01 14.73 -30.10
N VAL A 554 9.37 14.33 -31.32
CA VAL A 554 10.02 13.03 -31.60
C VAL A 554 11.29 12.88 -30.76
N ALA A 555 12.16 13.90 -30.78
CA ALA A 555 13.42 13.89 -30.03
C ALA A 555 13.18 13.77 -28.53
N LYS A 556 12.20 14.48 -28.00
CA LYS A 556 11.81 14.43 -26.59
C LYS A 556 11.29 13.05 -26.21
N HIS A 557 10.25 12.55 -26.87
CA HIS A 557 9.59 11.29 -26.50
C HIS A 557 10.52 10.08 -26.68
N TRP A 558 11.32 10.08 -27.77
CA TRP A 558 12.32 9.05 -27.97
C TRP A 558 13.38 9.03 -26.84
N SER A 559 13.84 10.19 -26.42
CA SER A 559 14.86 10.31 -25.36
C SER A 559 14.28 9.89 -23.99
N GLU A 560 13.02 10.20 -23.72
CA GLU A 560 12.30 9.72 -22.54
C GLU A 560 12.13 8.20 -22.58
N LEU A 561 11.71 7.63 -23.71
CA LEU A 561 11.64 6.19 -23.94
C LEU A 561 12.98 5.51 -23.66
N LYS A 562 14.06 5.99 -24.29
CA LYS A 562 15.39 5.39 -24.15
C LYS A 562 15.88 5.43 -22.71
N GLY A 563 15.72 6.57 -22.01
CA GLY A 563 16.13 6.73 -20.62
C GLY A 563 15.39 5.77 -19.68
N PHE A 564 14.08 5.62 -19.83
CA PHE A 564 13.30 4.67 -19.01
C PHE A 564 13.58 3.22 -19.38
N ALA A 565 13.68 2.87 -20.66
CA ALA A 565 13.98 1.50 -21.07
C ALA A 565 15.35 1.03 -20.57
N MET A 566 16.37 1.88 -20.60
CA MET A 566 17.70 1.58 -20.04
C MET A 566 17.67 1.42 -18.52
N SER A 567 16.68 1.98 -17.81
CA SER A 567 16.54 1.87 -16.37
C SER A 567 16.16 0.46 -15.90
N LEU A 568 15.49 -0.34 -16.74
CA LEU A 568 15.02 -1.69 -16.43
C LEU A 568 16.13 -2.72 -16.16
N GLN A 569 17.40 -2.37 -16.44
CA GLN A 569 18.53 -3.24 -16.15
C GLN A 569 19.03 -3.16 -14.68
N PHE A 570 18.51 -2.23 -13.86
CA PHE A 570 19.10 -1.91 -12.56
C PHE A 570 18.45 -2.57 -11.35
N SER A 571 17.35 -3.31 -11.50
CA SER A 571 16.71 -4.05 -10.41
C SER A 571 17.06 -5.53 -10.43
N PRO A 572 17.44 -6.12 -9.28
CA PRO A 572 17.62 -7.59 -9.19
C PRO A 572 16.27 -8.34 -9.21
N ALA A 573 15.16 -7.66 -8.91
CA ALA A 573 13.81 -8.24 -8.93
C ALA A 573 13.14 -8.16 -10.31
N SER A 574 13.86 -7.67 -11.33
CA SER A 574 13.35 -7.52 -12.70
C SER A 574 12.88 -8.84 -13.28
N PRO A 575 11.71 -8.91 -13.95
CA PRO A 575 11.26 -10.11 -14.65
C PRO A 575 12.25 -10.59 -15.73
N PHE A 576 13.05 -9.70 -16.30
CA PHE A 576 14.13 -10.09 -17.23
C PHE A 576 15.29 -10.82 -16.57
N ARG A 577 15.35 -10.88 -15.24
CA ARG A 577 16.37 -11.57 -14.43
C ARG A 577 15.81 -12.71 -13.60
N ASP A 578 14.53 -12.94 -13.64
CA ASP A 578 13.86 -14.03 -12.92
C ASP A 578 13.96 -15.31 -13.75
N GLU A 579 14.85 -16.22 -13.35
CA GLU A 579 15.07 -17.50 -14.02
C GLU A 579 13.84 -18.43 -13.99
N THR A 580 12.84 -18.12 -13.16
CA THR A 580 11.57 -18.87 -13.13
C THR A 580 10.61 -18.42 -14.23
N MET A 581 10.81 -17.23 -14.79
CA MET A 581 10.06 -16.72 -15.94
C MET A 581 10.57 -17.38 -17.22
N THR A 582 9.71 -18.10 -17.92
CA THR A 582 10.06 -18.77 -19.18
C THR A 582 9.76 -17.92 -20.42
N ALA A 583 8.98 -16.87 -20.27
CA ALA A 583 8.51 -16.02 -21.37
C ALA A 583 9.50 -14.92 -21.76
N VAL A 584 10.31 -14.44 -20.82
CA VAL A 584 11.27 -13.35 -21.02
C VAL A 584 12.56 -13.60 -20.24
N ASN A 585 13.66 -13.00 -20.71
CA ASN A 585 14.98 -13.10 -20.10
C ASN A 585 15.82 -11.84 -20.41
N LEU A 586 17.06 -11.78 -19.94
CA LEU A 586 17.96 -10.63 -20.11
C LEU A 586 18.25 -10.30 -21.58
N ASP A 587 18.30 -11.30 -22.48
CA ASP A 587 18.51 -11.07 -23.91
C ASP A 587 17.29 -10.36 -24.55
N ASP A 588 16.09 -10.57 -24.01
CA ASP A 588 14.89 -9.82 -24.43
C ASP A 588 14.99 -8.35 -24.04
N LEU A 589 15.52 -8.00 -22.87
CA LEU A 589 15.78 -6.61 -22.52
C LEU A 589 16.84 -5.97 -23.43
N LYS A 590 17.94 -6.69 -23.72
CA LYS A 590 18.95 -6.23 -24.69
C LYS A 590 18.30 -6.00 -26.07
N MET A 591 17.46 -6.92 -26.51
CA MET A 591 16.71 -6.79 -27.77
C MET A 591 15.75 -5.57 -27.77
N ILE A 592 15.04 -5.31 -26.68
CA ILE A 592 14.19 -4.09 -26.54
C ILE A 592 15.04 -2.83 -26.78
N LEU A 593 16.19 -2.74 -26.15
CA LEU A 593 17.09 -1.58 -26.27
C LEU A 593 17.67 -1.42 -27.67
N ASP A 594 17.96 -2.54 -28.36
CA ASP A 594 18.43 -2.58 -29.75
C ASP A 594 17.30 -2.17 -30.72
N LEU A 595 16.06 -2.60 -30.48
CA LEU A 595 14.89 -2.22 -31.28
C LEU A 595 14.60 -0.71 -31.19
N ILE A 596 14.76 -0.12 -30.00
CA ILE A 596 14.65 1.33 -29.79
C ILE A 596 15.79 2.08 -30.50
N GLY A 597 17.01 1.50 -30.49
CA GLY A 597 18.23 2.08 -31.07
C GLY A 597 18.85 3.19 -30.20
N ASP A 598 19.83 3.91 -30.74
CA ASP A 598 20.53 5.03 -30.08
C ASP A 598 20.13 6.40 -30.62
N ALA A 599 19.15 6.46 -31.50
CA ALA A 599 18.43 7.63 -31.97
C ALA A 599 17.10 7.20 -32.58
N PRO A 600 16.10 8.09 -32.70
CA PRO A 600 14.91 7.82 -33.51
C PRO A 600 15.28 7.69 -34.99
N VAL A 601 14.39 7.12 -35.80
CA VAL A 601 14.47 7.32 -37.22
C VAL A 601 14.01 8.73 -37.55
N LEU A 602 14.75 9.44 -38.39
CA LEU A 602 14.37 10.77 -38.87
C LEU A 602 13.44 10.69 -40.08
N ALA A 603 12.83 11.81 -40.45
CA ALA A 603 11.88 11.89 -41.57
C ALA A 603 12.49 11.56 -42.94
N ASP A 604 13.80 11.75 -43.10
CA ASP A 604 14.54 11.34 -44.31
C ASP A 604 14.91 9.84 -44.32
N GLY A 605 14.46 9.10 -43.31
CA GLY A 605 14.72 7.68 -43.13
C GLY A 605 16.08 7.36 -42.47
N SER A 606 16.92 8.38 -42.20
CA SER A 606 18.20 8.15 -41.55
C SER A 606 18.03 7.84 -40.05
N GLN A 607 18.96 7.06 -39.49
CA GLN A 607 19.06 6.78 -38.05
C GLN A 607 20.52 6.81 -37.62
N ASN A 608 20.88 7.53 -36.55
CA ASN A 608 22.27 7.73 -36.11
C ASN A 608 23.21 8.26 -37.21
N GLY A 609 22.74 9.08 -38.14
CA GLY A 609 23.51 9.57 -39.26
C GLY A 609 23.72 8.55 -40.40
N VAL A 610 23.13 7.36 -40.32
CA VAL A 610 23.17 6.34 -41.34
C VAL A 610 21.93 6.47 -42.21
N ALA A 611 22.12 6.74 -43.50
CA ALA A 611 21.03 6.87 -44.46
C ALA A 611 20.26 5.55 -44.64
N ALA A 612 18.96 5.66 -44.92
CA ALA A 612 18.13 4.51 -45.25
C ALA A 612 18.66 3.76 -46.50
N THR A 613 18.51 2.44 -46.50
CA THR A 613 18.83 1.60 -47.69
C THR A 613 17.71 1.51 -48.71
N GLY A 614 16.53 2.06 -48.39
CA GLY A 614 15.34 2.13 -49.25
C GLY A 614 14.75 3.52 -49.28
N THR A 615 13.43 3.62 -49.38
CA THR A 615 12.76 4.92 -49.21
C THR A 615 12.75 5.37 -47.76
N ALA A 616 12.66 6.65 -47.51
CA ALA A 616 12.49 7.20 -46.16
C ALA A 616 11.23 6.63 -45.50
N GLU A 617 10.14 6.52 -46.23
CA GLU A 617 8.87 5.96 -45.76
C GLU A 617 9.02 4.49 -45.32
N ASP A 618 9.72 3.64 -46.13
CA ASP A 618 9.98 2.24 -45.74
C ASP A 618 10.81 2.15 -44.46
N ALA A 619 11.78 3.04 -44.26
CA ALA A 619 12.60 3.08 -43.07
C ALA A 619 11.78 3.47 -41.83
N VAL A 620 10.90 4.46 -41.96
CA VAL A 620 9.97 4.87 -40.89
C VAL A 620 9.01 3.74 -40.52
N TYR A 621 8.38 3.07 -41.50
CA TYR A 621 7.52 1.92 -41.25
C TYR A 621 8.26 0.74 -40.62
N ALA A 622 9.49 0.47 -41.03
CA ALA A 622 10.32 -0.57 -40.42
C ALA A 622 10.64 -0.24 -38.98
N TYR A 623 10.89 1.02 -38.65
CA TYR A 623 11.14 1.48 -37.27
C TYR A 623 9.89 1.37 -36.39
N ILE A 624 8.71 1.79 -36.89
CA ILE A 624 7.43 1.57 -36.20
C ILE A 624 7.23 0.08 -35.91
N GLY A 625 7.58 -0.81 -36.84
CA GLY A 625 7.56 -2.26 -36.63
C GLY A 625 8.48 -2.72 -35.48
N LYS A 626 9.69 -2.16 -35.38
CA LYS A 626 10.61 -2.42 -34.26
C LYS A 626 10.05 -1.94 -32.92
N LEU A 627 9.49 -0.74 -32.88
CA LEU A 627 8.90 -0.20 -31.66
C LEU A 627 7.70 -1.03 -31.17
N ASN A 628 6.85 -1.50 -32.10
CA ASN A 628 5.76 -2.42 -31.76
C ASN A 628 6.27 -3.75 -31.18
N GLN A 629 7.40 -4.29 -31.67
CA GLN A 629 8.02 -5.49 -31.11
C GLN A 629 8.57 -5.22 -29.69
N ALA A 630 9.23 -4.06 -29.48
CA ALA A 630 9.72 -3.67 -28.15
C ALA A 630 8.56 -3.54 -27.16
N ARG A 631 7.45 -2.90 -27.58
CA ARG A 631 6.23 -2.78 -26.75
C ARG A 631 5.64 -4.14 -26.38
N ALA A 632 5.52 -5.06 -27.33
CA ALA A 632 4.99 -6.41 -27.08
C ALA A 632 5.86 -7.17 -26.06
N LYS A 633 7.19 -7.07 -26.15
CA LYS A 633 8.08 -7.69 -25.16
C LYS A 633 7.95 -7.07 -23.76
N LEU A 634 7.78 -5.76 -23.64
CA LEU A 634 7.50 -5.11 -22.36
C LEU A 634 6.14 -5.56 -21.82
N GLN A 635 5.13 -5.68 -22.66
CA GLN A 635 3.82 -6.20 -22.28
C GLN A 635 3.91 -7.62 -21.72
N ASP A 636 4.61 -8.51 -22.41
CA ASP A 636 4.81 -9.91 -21.98
C ASP A 636 5.56 -10.00 -20.66
N ALA A 637 6.62 -9.18 -20.49
CA ALA A 637 7.45 -9.18 -19.30
C ALA A 637 6.71 -8.79 -18.02
N TYR A 638 5.80 -7.83 -18.11
CA TYR A 638 5.10 -7.27 -16.93
C TYR A 638 3.64 -7.67 -16.84
N GLY A 639 3.13 -8.46 -17.80
CA GLY A 639 1.75 -8.91 -17.83
C GLY A 639 0.73 -7.77 -18.03
N PHE A 640 1.11 -6.72 -18.78
CA PHE A 640 0.21 -5.61 -19.04
C PHE A 640 -0.93 -6.03 -19.96
N SER A 641 -2.14 -5.52 -19.72
CA SER A 641 -3.27 -5.77 -20.61
C SER A 641 -3.10 -5.07 -21.96
N ASP A 642 -3.67 -5.65 -23.03
CA ASP A 642 -3.71 -5.00 -24.35
C ASP A 642 -4.30 -3.60 -24.28
N ALA A 643 -5.38 -3.43 -23.50
CA ALA A 643 -6.06 -2.15 -23.35
C ALA A 643 -5.13 -1.09 -22.77
N ASN A 644 -4.38 -1.39 -21.72
CA ASN A 644 -3.43 -0.46 -21.11
C ASN A 644 -2.24 -0.20 -22.03
N THR A 645 -1.68 -1.26 -22.61
CA THR A 645 -0.51 -1.17 -23.51
C THR A 645 -0.76 -0.27 -24.72
N LEU A 646 -2.00 -0.21 -25.21
CA LEU A 646 -2.39 0.63 -26.36
C LEU A 646 -2.88 2.04 -25.94
N SER A 647 -3.28 2.23 -24.69
CA SER A 647 -3.89 3.49 -24.22
C SER A 647 -2.94 4.40 -23.45
N TRP A 648 -1.89 3.85 -22.86
CA TRP A 648 -0.86 4.64 -22.18
C TRP A 648 -0.13 5.60 -23.09
#